data_89de899e88cb75a40e76ef76471c1301
#
_entry.id   89de899e88cb75a40e76ef76471c1301
#
_cell.length_a   1.000
_cell.length_b   1.000
_cell.length_c   1.000
_cell.angle_alpha   90.00
_cell.angle_beta   90.00
_cell.angle_gamma   90.00
#
_symmetry.space_group_name_H-M   'P 1'
#
loop_
_entity.id
_entity.type
_entity.pdbx_description
1 polymer ?
#
loop_
_entity_poly.entity_id
_entity_poly.type
_entity_poly.pdbx_seq_one_letter_code
_entity_poly.pdbx_strand_id
1 'polypeptide(L)'
;MANSATCNAKNYPTLVEEFRKEYDFELDEFQLDAAAAIAEGRGVLVGAPTGAGKTIVGEFAVYMAFHGGGACFYTTPIKALSNQKYHDLCASYGEENVGLLTGDVTLNPDAPIVVMTTEVLRNMIYADSDRLASLTHVVMDEVHFLADRWRGPVWEETILNLDHSVTLVSLSATVSNVEEFGGWLRTLRGETDIIVTDKRPVPLTQYMMVGSKIMRLFSKNAEHLAGEDHPGAINRSLLTAVGKAEAYGNQRGPRREDVVRHLEQTKMLPAIYFIFSRIGCDKAVQQLLIRKVELTTPDEAREIGEIIDEGVAGLEPADLHMLGFRQWRRALMRGFGAHHAGMLPAFRHIVEKLFSHGLLKVCFATETLALGINMPARTVVLEKMTKFNGEAHAELTPGQYTQLTGRAGRRGIDTVGNAVVLWSPQVDPYSVAALASARTYPLDSTFRPGYNMAVNLIATKGWGEAHRILERSFAQYQANDTIVERAHAVELRRQDFDRERAELEALVGRTEAAQREDASELTEQVLDYAELRRTLSHEERQAKRDAALERQQEVEHLLRTINVGDVLALPTGKNPVTAVVVRSDSGRNPRPTLVLDDGWVERVAADMFRNTPVIIGHMRIHRGVERAPKRHARAVASQLRRMHLDKPKKIRPHARGGSKKAADLRNQLHVHPVHSWAEREELAKKAQSVLKAGRRWEYQKQESEQPGDSLTATFDRIIALLEELGYVETWTAEGGTPAAMVTEEGEKLARIHHESDLLVAQCLRRGLWDDLDPAELAAAVSACVFENRRESTVRTQLPTDALEEAVAHTLRVYKELVSDEERHRLTATREPQLGFATAVHQWVAGAPLEYCLQAAEASGAVLTPGDFVRACGRVKDLLDQIKMTGYSNDVRKSARKAVDAMQRGVVAIDV
;
A
#
# COMPACT_ATOMS: atom_id res chain seq x y z
N MET A 1 -22.10 -1.59 45.01
CA MET A 1 -23.19 -0.62 45.11
C MET A 1 -23.04 0.35 43.97
N ALA A 2 -23.86 0.22 43.00
CA ALA A 2 -23.79 1.00 41.78
C ALA A 2 -24.27 2.45 42.05
N ASN A 3 -23.37 3.40 41.94
CA ASN A 3 -23.75 4.80 41.76
C ASN A 3 -23.80 5.08 40.26
N SER A 4 -24.96 4.84 39.68
CA SER A 4 -25.28 5.38 38.36
C SER A 4 -25.48 6.87 38.54
N ALA A 5 -24.45 7.66 38.22
CA ALA A 5 -24.64 9.09 37.97
C ALA A 5 -25.42 9.20 36.65
N THR A 6 -26.75 9.10 36.73
CA THR A 6 -27.64 9.55 35.66
C THR A 6 -27.43 11.05 35.49
N CYS A 7 -26.60 11.43 34.54
CA CYS A 7 -26.56 12.80 34.03
C CYS A 7 -27.98 13.10 33.55
N ASN A 8 -28.57 14.13 34.16
CA ASN A 8 -29.98 14.47 33.96
C ASN A 8 -30.26 14.79 32.50
N ALA A 9 -31.05 13.97 31.81
CA ALA A 9 -31.50 14.09 30.41
C ALA A 9 -32.18 15.43 30.04
N LYS A 10 -32.30 16.35 30.98
CA LYS A 10 -32.98 17.64 30.78
C LYS A 10 -32.07 18.80 30.38
N ASN A 11 -30.76 18.64 30.28
CA ASN A 11 -29.81 19.73 30.01
C ASN A 11 -28.98 19.58 28.71
N TYR A 12 -29.27 18.64 27.85
CA TYR A 12 -28.51 18.44 26.61
C TYR A 12 -28.42 19.64 25.66
N PRO A 13 -29.52 20.38 25.41
CA PRO A 13 -29.42 21.57 24.59
C PRO A 13 -28.50 22.63 25.18
N THR A 14 -28.42 22.71 26.51
CA THR A 14 -27.58 23.68 27.21
C THR A 14 -26.10 23.38 27.07
N LEU A 15 -25.70 22.12 27.13
CA LEU A 15 -24.29 21.71 26.99
C LEU A 15 -23.76 21.93 25.57
N VAL A 16 -24.57 21.65 24.55
CA VAL A 16 -24.22 21.94 23.15
C VAL A 16 -24.11 23.46 22.94
N GLU A 17 -25.00 24.24 23.52
CA GLU A 17 -24.96 25.71 23.44
C GLU A 17 -23.79 26.31 24.23
N GLU A 18 -23.38 25.70 25.34
CA GLU A 18 -22.20 26.14 26.11
C GLU A 18 -20.92 25.84 25.32
N PHE A 19 -20.78 24.65 24.79
CA PHE A 19 -19.65 24.28 23.96
C PHE A 19 -19.53 25.15 22.69
N ARG A 20 -20.68 25.50 22.07
CA ARG A 20 -20.71 26.40 20.92
C ARG A 20 -20.10 27.75 21.21
N LYS A 21 -20.22 28.26 22.43
CA LYS A 21 -19.66 29.55 22.83
C LYS A 21 -18.14 29.57 22.98
N GLU A 22 -17.50 28.39 23.02
CA GLU A 22 -16.04 28.29 23.04
C GLU A 22 -15.41 28.64 21.68
N TYR A 23 -16.25 28.74 20.62
CA TYR A 23 -15.77 29.03 19.26
C TYR A 23 -16.25 30.37 18.75
N ASP A 24 -15.35 31.15 18.12
CA ASP A 24 -15.63 32.45 17.48
C ASP A 24 -16.35 32.32 16.14
N PHE A 25 -16.74 31.10 15.72
CA PHE A 25 -17.41 30.83 14.45
C PHE A 25 -18.61 29.89 14.63
N GLU A 26 -19.52 29.89 13.66
CA GLU A 26 -20.66 28.98 13.67
C GLU A 26 -20.26 27.56 13.36
N LEU A 27 -20.76 26.60 14.15
CA LEU A 27 -20.58 25.20 13.91
C LEU A 27 -21.42 24.75 12.71
N ASP A 28 -20.87 23.83 11.89
CA ASP A 28 -21.60 23.24 10.78
C ASP A 28 -22.71 22.28 11.29
N GLU A 29 -23.77 22.09 10.50
CA GLU A 29 -24.91 21.25 10.82
C GLU A 29 -24.52 19.84 11.29
N PHE A 30 -23.61 19.18 10.55
CA PHE A 30 -23.12 17.84 10.91
C PHE A 30 -22.41 17.81 12.27
N GLN A 31 -21.75 18.91 12.68
CA GLN A 31 -21.08 19.01 13.98
C GLN A 31 -22.11 19.14 15.10
N LEU A 32 -23.17 19.90 14.87
CA LEU A 32 -24.28 20.05 15.80
C LEU A 32 -25.08 18.76 15.96
N ASP A 33 -25.36 18.07 14.88
CA ASP A 33 -26.05 16.77 14.89
C ASP A 33 -25.23 15.71 15.67
N ALA A 34 -23.92 15.68 15.43
CA ALA A 34 -23.03 14.79 16.15
C ALA A 34 -22.94 15.14 17.65
N ALA A 35 -22.85 16.44 17.98
CA ALA A 35 -22.84 16.89 19.36
C ALA A 35 -24.15 16.53 20.08
N ALA A 36 -25.30 16.68 19.43
CA ALA A 36 -26.59 16.29 19.97
C ALA A 36 -26.65 14.78 20.27
N ALA A 37 -26.23 13.95 19.33
CA ALA A 37 -26.19 12.50 19.51
C ALA A 37 -25.27 12.07 20.68
N ILE A 38 -24.06 12.64 20.76
CA ILE A 38 -23.12 12.38 21.86
C ILE A 38 -23.72 12.82 23.19
N ALA A 39 -24.36 14.01 23.25
CA ALA A 39 -25.01 14.51 24.46
C ALA A 39 -26.16 13.60 24.93
N GLU A 40 -26.84 12.92 24.04
CA GLU A 40 -27.85 11.90 24.33
C GLU A 40 -27.26 10.53 24.71
N GLY A 41 -25.94 10.39 24.74
CA GLY A 41 -25.23 9.16 25.07
C GLY A 41 -25.17 8.14 23.93
N ARG A 42 -25.49 8.57 22.69
CA ARG A 42 -25.40 7.71 21.52
C ARG A 42 -24.01 7.78 20.90
N GLY A 43 -23.53 6.65 20.36
CA GLY A 43 -22.32 6.64 19.56
C GLY A 43 -22.50 7.38 18.25
N VAL A 44 -21.42 7.85 17.65
CA VAL A 44 -21.47 8.53 16.35
C VAL A 44 -20.39 8.02 15.40
N LEU A 45 -20.75 7.91 14.13
CA LEU A 45 -19.83 7.74 13.01
C LEU A 45 -19.95 8.98 12.10
N VAL A 46 -18.90 9.78 12.06
CA VAL A 46 -18.87 10.98 11.23
C VAL A 46 -18.00 10.74 10.00
N GLY A 47 -18.63 10.71 8.83
CA GLY A 47 -17.98 10.65 7.51
C GLY A 47 -17.94 12.03 6.86
N ALA A 48 -16.78 12.69 6.83
CA ALA A 48 -16.66 14.03 6.27
C ALA A 48 -15.31 14.25 5.58
N PRO A 49 -15.21 15.11 4.55
CA PRO A 49 -13.96 15.42 3.86
C PRO A 49 -12.86 15.90 4.80
N THR A 50 -11.61 15.71 4.42
CA THR A 50 -10.47 16.29 5.14
C THR A 50 -10.59 17.82 5.17
N GLY A 51 -10.39 18.40 6.33
CA GLY A 51 -10.55 19.85 6.55
C GLY A 51 -11.98 20.33 6.80
N ALA A 52 -12.98 19.43 6.86
CA ALA A 52 -14.35 19.79 7.21
C ALA A 52 -14.53 20.19 8.69
N GLY A 53 -13.57 19.89 9.55
CA GLY A 53 -13.66 20.22 10.99
C GLY A 53 -14.27 19.08 11.83
N LYS A 54 -14.04 17.80 11.41
CA LYS A 54 -14.42 16.61 12.21
C LYS A 54 -13.89 16.63 13.63
N THR A 55 -12.72 17.20 13.81
CA THR A 55 -12.02 17.31 15.10
C THR A 55 -12.91 17.94 16.19
N ILE A 56 -13.75 18.90 15.84
CA ILE A 56 -14.69 19.56 16.78
C ILE A 56 -15.65 18.56 17.42
N VAL A 57 -16.08 17.53 16.65
CA VAL A 57 -16.94 16.46 17.20
C VAL A 57 -16.19 15.66 18.26
N GLY A 58 -14.91 15.36 18.02
CA GLY A 58 -14.04 14.70 19.00
C GLY A 58 -13.79 15.60 20.22
N GLU A 59 -13.61 16.91 20.01
CA GLU A 59 -13.46 17.90 21.10
C GLU A 59 -14.72 18.01 21.94
N PHE A 60 -15.92 17.88 21.33
CA PHE A 60 -17.16 17.81 22.08
C PHE A 60 -17.24 16.55 22.97
N ALA A 61 -16.77 15.41 22.50
CA ALA A 61 -16.71 14.21 23.34
C ALA A 61 -15.75 14.40 24.54
N VAL A 62 -14.61 15.06 24.32
CA VAL A 62 -13.68 15.46 25.40
C VAL A 62 -14.39 16.39 26.38
N TYR A 63 -15.08 17.41 25.88
CA TYR A 63 -15.84 18.36 26.67
C TYR A 63 -16.89 17.64 27.56
N MET A 64 -17.66 16.71 26.98
CA MET A 64 -18.67 15.96 27.69
C MET A 64 -18.10 15.09 28.81
N ALA A 65 -16.99 14.38 28.56
CA ALA A 65 -16.34 13.55 29.54
C ALA A 65 -15.76 14.39 30.69
N PHE A 66 -15.05 15.48 30.35
CA PHE A 66 -14.39 16.33 31.33
C PHE A 66 -15.39 17.01 32.27
N HIS A 67 -16.44 17.58 31.72
CA HIS A 67 -17.47 18.26 32.55
C HIS A 67 -18.42 17.26 33.23
N GLY A 68 -18.53 16.02 32.72
CA GLY A 68 -19.28 14.93 33.35
C GLY A 68 -18.53 14.23 34.48
N GLY A 69 -17.27 14.56 34.72
CA GLY A 69 -16.40 13.89 35.73
C GLY A 69 -15.93 12.50 35.34
N GLY A 70 -16.00 12.14 34.06
CA GLY A 70 -15.45 10.91 33.47
C GLY A 70 -14.14 11.16 32.74
N ALA A 71 -13.55 10.07 32.21
CA ALA A 71 -12.37 10.15 31.36
C ALA A 71 -12.71 10.05 29.86
N CYS A 72 -11.94 10.75 29.03
CA CYS A 72 -11.97 10.63 27.59
C CYS A 72 -10.61 10.18 27.04
N PHE A 73 -10.59 9.11 26.26
CA PHE A 73 -9.41 8.71 25.53
C PHE A 73 -9.55 9.10 24.05
N TYR A 74 -8.64 9.98 23.60
CA TYR A 74 -8.58 10.44 22.21
C TYR A 74 -7.53 9.64 21.47
N THR A 75 -7.94 8.72 20.59
CA THR A 75 -7.01 7.88 19.86
C THR A 75 -6.74 8.38 18.46
N THR A 76 -5.48 8.24 18.04
CA THR A 76 -5.04 8.62 16.70
C THR A 76 -4.21 7.50 16.04
N PRO A 77 -4.09 7.46 14.71
CA PRO A 77 -3.37 6.40 14.01
C PRO A 77 -1.84 6.50 14.10
N ILE A 78 -1.30 7.65 14.45
CA ILE A 78 0.15 7.89 14.46
C ILE A 78 0.57 8.86 15.56
N LYS A 79 1.77 8.65 16.13
CA LYS A 79 2.35 9.47 17.20
C LYS A 79 2.34 10.98 16.91
N ALA A 80 2.66 11.40 15.68
CA ALA A 80 2.70 12.80 15.32
C ALA A 80 1.34 13.50 15.50
N LEU A 81 0.23 12.80 15.21
CA LEU A 81 -1.12 13.28 15.46
C LEU A 81 -1.43 13.33 16.96
N SER A 82 -1.00 12.29 17.71
CA SER A 82 -1.17 12.28 19.17
C SER A 82 -0.47 13.48 19.79
N ASN A 83 0.77 13.77 19.42
CA ASN A 83 1.51 14.92 19.92
C ASN A 83 0.81 16.23 19.59
N GLN A 84 0.39 16.42 18.33
CA GLN A 84 -0.33 17.62 17.92
C GLN A 84 -1.62 17.81 18.73
N LYS A 85 -2.44 16.75 18.82
CA LYS A 85 -3.72 16.81 19.55
C LYS A 85 -3.50 17.04 21.05
N TYR A 86 -2.44 16.47 21.63
CA TYR A 86 -2.04 16.71 23.01
C TYR A 86 -1.79 18.20 23.25
N HIS A 87 -0.99 18.86 22.40
CA HIS A 87 -0.73 20.28 22.53
C HIS A 87 -1.98 21.14 22.34
N ASP A 88 -2.83 20.78 21.36
CA ASP A 88 -4.10 21.48 21.14
C ASP A 88 -5.01 21.39 22.39
N LEU A 89 -5.14 20.22 23.00
CA LEU A 89 -5.96 20.01 24.19
C LEU A 89 -5.33 20.63 25.45
N CYS A 90 -3.99 20.59 25.59
CA CYS A 90 -3.32 21.32 26.68
C CYS A 90 -3.60 22.84 26.64
N ALA A 91 -3.65 23.40 25.44
CA ALA A 91 -3.99 24.82 25.30
C ALA A 91 -5.42 25.17 25.74
N SER A 92 -6.36 24.21 25.62
CA SER A 92 -7.77 24.39 25.99
C SER A 92 -8.07 24.00 27.46
N TYR A 93 -7.45 22.93 27.95
CA TYR A 93 -7.79 22.31 29.23
C TYR A 93 -6.69 22.39 30.31
N GLY A 94 -5.48 22.90 29.98
CA GLY A 94 -4.31 22.92 30.85
C GLY A 94 -3.53 21.61 30.84
N GLU A 95 -2.20 21.69 31.03
CA GLU A 95 -1.31 20.51 31.00
C GLU A 95 -1.60 19.52 32.12
N GLU A 96 -2.15 19.99 33.24
CA GLU A 96 -2.52 19.14 34.39
C GLU A 96 -3.71 18.21 34.10
N ASN A 97 -4.57 18.54 33.13
CA ASN A 97 -5.76 17.77 32.79
C ASN A 97 -5.60 16.91 31.55
N VAL A 98 -4.47 17.01 30.86
CA VAL A 98 -4.21 16.29 29.61
C VAL A 98 -2.99 15.38 29.75
N GLY A 99 -3.14 14.15 29.30
CA GLY A 99 -2.06 13.16 29.24
C GLY A 99 -1.74 12.77 27.81
N LEU A 100 -0.53 12.25 27.59
CA LEU A 100 -0.08 11.69 26.32
C LEU A 100 0.51 10.30 26.55
N LEU A 101 -0.05 9.28 25.88
CA LEU A 101 0.43 7.91 25.89
C LEU A 101 0.72 7.44 24.48
N THR A 102 1.99 7.25 24.18
CA THR A 102 2.46 6.61 22.93
C THR A 102 3.40 5.48 23.27
N GLY A 103 3.87 4.70 22.30
CA GLY A 103 4.77 3.57 22.57
C GLY A 103 6.07 3.96 23.28
N ASP A 104 6.48 5.23 23.23
CA ASP A 104 7.75 5.74 23.74
C ASP A 104 7.61 6.91 24.70
N VAL A 105 6.44 7.54 24.79
CA VAL A 105 6.18 8.71 25.63
C VAL A 105 5.00 8.45 26.57
N THR A 106 5.22 8.72 27.85
CA THR A 106 4.18 8.69 28.88
C THR A 106 4.24 9.99 29.67
N LEU A 107 3.26 10.88 29.43
CA LEU A 107 3.08 12.13 30.13
C LEU A 107 1.71 12.12 30.80
N ASN A 108 1.66 12.48 32.07
CA ASN A 108 0.44 12.59 32.87
C ASN A 108 -0.60 11.47 32.56
N PRO A 109 -0.22 10.18 32.76
CA PRO A 109 -1.07 9.07 32.35
C PRO A 109 -2.40 9.01 33.09
N ASP A 110 -2.53 9.67 34.23
CA ASP A 110 -3.71 9.68 35.07
C ASP A 110 -4.66 10.88 34.82
N ALA A 111 -4.39 11.68 33.82
CA ALA A 111 -5.25 12.79 33.42
C ALA A 111 -6.66 12.33 33.01
N PRO A 112 -7.69 13.17 33.21
CA PRO A 112 -9.03 12.89 32.74
C PRO A 112 -9.15 12.87 31.19
N ILE A 113 -8.26 13.56 30.50
CA ILE A 113 -8.18 13.56 29.05
C ILE A 113 -6.84 12.92 28.66
N VAL A 114 -6.86 11.80 27.96
CA VAL A 114 -5.62 11.15 27.51
C VAL A 114 -5.61 10.99 26.00
N VAL A 115 -4.61 11.59 25.37
CA VAL A 115 -4.34 11.39 23.95
C VAL A 115 -3.40 10.21 23.78
N MET A 116 -3.73 9.29 22.89
CA MET A 116 -2.93 8.09 22.70
C MET A 116 -2.99 7.54 21.29
N THR A 117 -2.09 6.62 20.94
CA THR A 117 -2.28 5.83 19.74
C THR A 117 -3.27 4.70 20.00
N THR A 118 -3.96 4.22 18.96
CA THR A 118 -4.98 3.17 19.08
C THR A 118 -4.39 1.88 19.61
N GLU A 119 -3.13 1.58 19.29
CA GLU A 119 -2.39 0.43 19.80
C GLU A 119 -2.27 0.46 21.34
N VAL A 120 -2.07 1.63 21.91
CA VAL A 120 -1.99 1.79 23.38
C VAL A 120 -3.32 1.48 24.03
N LEU A 121 -4.43 2.00 23.49
CA LEU A 121 -5.77 1.70 24.01
C LEU A 121 -6.07 0.20 23.94
N ARG A 122 -5.78 -0.46 22.81
CA ARG A 122 -5.94 -1.91 22.68
C ARG A 122 -5.16 -2.67 23.79
N ASN A 123 -3.91 -2.29 24.00
CA ASN A 123 -3.07 -2.94 25.01
C ASN A 123 -3.60 -2.71 26.43
N MET A 124 -4.16 -1.52 26.73
CA MET A 124 -4.80 -1.23 27.99
C MET A 124 -6.06 -2.08 28.21
N ILE A 125 -6.85 -2.30 27.15
CA ILE A 125 -8.05 -3.16 27.20
C ILE A 125 -7.63 -4.61 27.51
N TYR A 126 -6.61 -5.15 26.87
CA TYR A 126 -6.12 -6.49 27.14
C TYR A 126 -5.48 -6.65 28.52
N ALA A 127 -4.83 -5.59 29.00
CA ALA A 127 -4.25 -5.57 30.36
C ALA A 127 -5.28 -5.34 31.47
N ASP A 128 -6.57 -5.19 31.13
CA ASP A 128 -7.66 -4.87 32.08
C ASP A 128 -7.27 -3.70 33.00
N SER A 129 -6.78 -2.62 32.41
CA SER A 129 -6.25 -1.48 33.15
C SER A 129 -7.31 -0.81 34.00
N ASP A 130 -7.01 -0.57 35.30
CA ASP A 130 -7.88 0.15 36.23
C ASP A 130 -8.39 1.48 35.70
N ARG A 131 -7.64 2.08 34.77
CA ARG A 131 -7.99 3.35 34.10
C ARG A 131 -9.26 3.26 33.25
N LEU A 132 -9.61 2.09 32.78
CA LEU A 132 -10.83 1.86 31.98
C LEU A 132 -12.10 2.02 32.82
N ALA A 133 -12.02 1.92 34.15
CA ALA A 133 -13.16 2.05 35.04
C ALA A 133 -13.77 3.49 35.07
N SER A 134 -12.97 4.51 34.77
CA SER A 134 -13.42 5.90 34.67
C SER A 134 -13.74 6.35 33.26
N LEU A 135 -13.48 5.49 32.26
CA LEU A 135 -13.62 5.82 30.84
C LEU A 135 -15.10 5.93 30.43
N THR A 136 -15.49 7.08 29.94
CA THR A 136 -16.85 7.32 29.46
C THR A 136 -16.95 7.52 27.96
N HIS A 137 -15.89 8.08 27.35
CA HIS A 137 -15.87 8.38 25.92
C HIS A 137 -14.54 7.95 25.30
N VAL A 138 -14.62 7.40 24.11
CA VAL A 138 -13.47 7.12 23.25
C VAL A 138 -13.67 7.82 21.91
N VAL A 139 -12.71 8.64 21.53
CA VAL A 139 -12.65 9.22 20.19
C VAL A 139 -11.67 8.39 19.36
N MET A 140 -12.15 7.79 18.28
CA MET A 140 -11.32 7.10 17.30
C MET A 140 -11.19 7.99 16.07
N ASP A 141 -10.10 8.76 16.04
CA ASP A 141 -9.82 9.63 14.91
C ASP A 141 -9.24 8.86 13.75
N GLU A 142 -9.61 9.28 12.52
CA GLU A 142 -9.22 8.64 11.26
C GLU A 142 -9.55 7.14 11.23
N VAL A 143 -10.75 6.75 11.67
CA VAL A 143 -11.17 5.32 11.78
C VAL A 143 -11.05 4.54 10.46
N HIS A 144 -10.98 5.24 9.32
CA HIS A 144 -10.73 4.61 8.02
C HIS A 144 -9.35 3.93 7.89
N PHE A 145 -8.43 4.14 8.84
CA PHE A 145 -7.22 3.32 8.99
C PHE A 145 -7.50 1.85 9.29
N LEU A 146 -8.72 1.49 9.62
CA LEU A 146 -9.15 0.08 9.69
C LEU A 146 -8.86 -0.67 8.37
N ALA A 147 -8.86 0.01 7.23
CA ALA A 147 -8.46 -0.56 5.95
C ALA A 147 -6.93 -0.62 5.73
N ASP A 148 -6.11 -0.12 6.67
CA ASP A 148 -4.65 -0.26 6.57
C ASP A 148 -4.22 -1.72 6.80
N ARG A 149 -3.41 -2.26 5.86
CA ARG A 149 -3.01 -3.67 5.87
C ARG A 149 -2.34 -4.12 7.19
N TRP A 150 -1.58 -3.23 7.81
CA TRP A 150 -0.74 -3.54 8.96
C TRP A 150 -1.34 -3.11 10.29
N ARG A 151 -2.03 -2.00 10.31
CA ARG A 151 -2.59 -1.39 11.52
C ARG A 151 -4.08 -1.61 11.66
N GLY A 152 -4.81 -1.84 10.57
CA GLY A 152 -6.26 -1.98 10.56
C GLY A 152 -6.81 -2.95 11.61
N PRO A 153 -6.20 -4.13 11.83
CA PRO A 153 -6.65 -5.07 12.85
C PRO A 153 -6.76 -4.44 14.25
N VAL A 154 -5.88 -3.51 14.60
CA VAL A 154 -5.88 -2.87 15.92
C VAL A 154 -7.14 -2.04 16.17
N TRP A 155 -7.64 -1.35 15.14
CA TRP A 155 -8.90 -0.58 15.25
C TRP A 155 -10.08 -1.49 15.52
N GLU A 156 -10.17 -2.56 14.76
CA GLU A 156 -11.26 -3.52 14.90
C GLU A 156 -11.21 -4.25 16.23
N GLU A 157 -10.03 -4.72 16.66
CA GLU A 157 -9.82 -5.29 18.01
C GLU A 157 -10.27 -4.34 19.12
N THR A 158 -9.89 -3.06 18.99
CA THR A 158 -10.24 -2.05 19.99
C THR A 158 -11.75 -1.86 20.07
N ILE A 159 -12.44 -1.71 18.93
CA ILE A 159 -13.90 -1.53 18.87
C ILE A 159 -14.64 -2.77 19.42
N LEU A 160 -14.17 -3.97 19.09
CA LEU A 160 -14.75 -5.24 19.52
C LEU A 160 -14.67 -5.46 21.02
N ASN A 161 -13.56 -5.04 21.63
CA ASN A 161 -13.29 -5.32 23.04
C ASN A 161 -13.58 -4.14 23.98
N LEU A 162 -13.90 -2.95 23.44
CA LEU A 162 -14.25 -1.78 24.25
C LEU A 162 -15.59 -2.03 24.98
N ASP A 163 -15.66 -1.68 26.26
CA ASP A 163 -16.87 -1.85 27.06
C ASP A 163 -18.08 -1.12 26.43
N HIS A 164 -19.24 -1.75 26.49
CA HIS A 164 -20.47 -1.23 25.89
C HIS A 164 -20.97 0.07 26.54
N SER A 165 -20.59 0.36 27.79
CA SER A 165 -20.95 1.59 28.49
C SER A 165 -20.20 2.81 27.96
N VAL A 166 -19.11 2.62 27.23
CA VAL A 166 -18.28 3.71 26.70
C VAL A 166 -18.88 4.23 25.40
N THR A 167 -19.14 5.53 25.32
CA THR A 167 -19.60 6.18 24.09
C THR A 167 -18.47 6.24 23.08
N LEU A 168 -18.69 5.64 21.90
CA LEU A 168 -17.71 5.60 20.83
C LEU A 168 -17.97 6.70 19.79
N VAL A 169 -16.98 7.57 19.60
CA VAL A 169 -17.01 8.64 18.60
C VAL A 169 -16.00 8.34 17.51
N SER A 170 -16.50 7.91 16.34
CA SER A 170 -15.69 7.50 15.20
C SER A 170 -15.63 8.60 14.16
N LEU A 171 -14.44 9.11 13.87
CA LEU A 171 -14.20 10.15 12.87
C LEU A 171 -13.51 9.56 11.64
N SER A 172 -14.12 9.73 10.48
CA SER A 172 -13.64 9.15 9.22
C SER A 172 -13.54 10.17 8.11
N ALA A 173 -12.65 9.91 7.14
CA ALA A 173 -12.79 10.51 5.82
C ALA A 173 -14.07 9.97 5.16
N THR A 174 -14.45 10.55 4.02
CA THR A 174 -15.60 10.04 3.24
C THR A 174 -15.29 8.68 2.65
N VAL A 175 -16.03 7.65 3.06
CA VAL A 175 -15.94 6.28 2.55
C VAL A 175 -17.22 5.89 1.82
N SER A 176 -17.13 5.00 0.82
CA SER A 176 -18.31 4.64 -0.01
C SER A 176 -19.29 3.73 0.72
N ASN A 177 -18.82 2.92 1.63
CA ASN A 177 -19.62 1.96 2.39
C ASN A 177 -19.82 2.38 3.86
N VAL A 178 -19.98 3.68 4.09
CA VAL A 178 -20.19 4.23 5.45
C VAL A 178 -21.41 3.63 6.14
N GLU A 179 -22.48 3.33 5.39
CA GLU A 179 -23.69 2.70 5.92
C GLU A 179 -23.43 1.24 6.34
N GLU A 180 -22.62 0.50 5.61
CA GLU A 180 -22.21 -0.87 5.96
C GLU A 180 -21.41 -0.84 7.27
N PHE A 181 -20.40 0.02 7.35
CA PHE A 181 -19.59 0.16 8.56
C PHE A 181 -20.42 0.67 9.75
N GLY A 182 -21.29 1.65 9.53
CA GLY A 182 -22.22 2.14 10.55
C GLY A 182 -23.24 1.10 10.98
N GLY A 183 -23.75 0.28 10.06
CA GLY A 183 -24.62 -0.86 10.34
C GLY A 183 -23.94 -1.89 11.24
N TRP A 184 -22.66 -2.19 10.97
CA TRP A 184 -21.84 -3.02 11.83
C TRP A 184 -21.68 -2.41 13.23
N LEU A 185 -21.34 -1.12 13.34
CA LEU A 185 -21.23 -0.43 14.63
C LEU A 185 -22.55 -0.47 15.42
N ARG A 186 -23.68 -0.25 14.75
CA ARG A 186 -25.02 -0.38 15.40
C ARG A 186 -25.26 -1.78 15.93
N THR A 187 -24.91 -2.81 15.16
CA THR A 187 -25.07 -4.21 15.57
C THR A 187 -24.18 -4.54 16.76
N LEU A 188 -22.96 -3.98 16.79
CA LEU A 188 -21.97 -4.26 17.82
C LEU A 188 -22.17 -3.40 19.08
N ARG A 189 -22.42 -2.09 18.93
CA ARG A 189 -22.37 -1.09 20.00
C ARG A 189 -23.75 -0.54 20.40
N GLY A 190 -24.81 -0.89 19.67
CA GLY A 190 -26.14 -0.35 19.89
C GLY A 190 -26.39 0.98 19.15
N GLU A 191 -27.13 1.89 19.75
CA GLU A 191 -27.51 3.14 19.10
C GLU A 191 -26.28 3.97 18.67
N THR A 192 -26.09 4.05 17.37
CA THR A 192 -24.99 4.82 16.74
C THR A 192 -25.54 5.62 15.57
N ASP A 193 -25.35 6.93 15.60
CA ASP A 193 -25.76 7.81 14.51
C ASP A 193 -24.69 7.89 13.44
N ILE A 194 -25.13 7.72 12.18
CA ILE A 194 -24.26 7.83 11.00
C ILE A 194 -24.51 9.20 10.39
N ILE A 195 -23.48 10.07 10.45
CA ILE A 195 -23.58 11.45 10.01
C ILE A 195 -22.58 11.65 8.88
N VAL A 196 -23.08 11.88 7.68
CA VAL A 196 -22.25 12.01 6.48
C VAL A 196 -22.46 13.38 5.85
N THR A 197 -21.35 14.01 5.49
CA THR A 197 -21.38 15.23 4.69
C THR A 197 -20.33 15.19 3.60
N ASP A 198 -20.67 15.68 2.43
CA ASP A 198 -19.75 15.85 1.29
C ASP A 198 -19.29 17.32 1.14
N LYS A 199 -19.83 18.22 1.97
CA LYS A 199 -19.54 19.64 1.94
C LYS A 199 -18.10 19.91 2.36
N ARG A 200 -17.31 20.52 1.46
CA ARG A 200 -15.99 21.05 1.81
C ARG A 200 -16.13 22.52 2.22
N PRO A 201 -15.55 22.92 3.37
CA PRO A 201 -15.56 24.33 3.79
C PRO A 201 -14.88 25.26 2.77
N VAL A 202 -13.81 24.75 2.14
CA VAL A 202 -13.09 25.47 1.08
C VAL A 202 -13.24 24.67 -0.22
N PRO A 203 -13.94 25.20 -1.24
CA PRO A 203 -14.10 24.54 -2.53
C PRO A 203 -12.74 24.21 -3.15
N LEU A 204 -12.65 23.06 -3.82
CA LEU A 204 -11.43 22.58 -4.47
C LEU A 204 -11.56 22.68 -5.99
N THR A 205 -10.67 23.43 -6.63
CA THR A 205 -10.60 23.48 -8.07
C THR A 205 -9.47 22.58 -8.60
N GLN A 206 -9.81 21.75 -9.58
CA GLN A 206 -8.89 20.82 -10.22
C GLN A 206 -8.23 21.43 -11.44
N TYR A 207 -6.91 21.33 -11.51
CA TYR A 207 -6.09 21.85 -12.61
C TYR A 207 -5.15 20.79 -13.16
N MET A 208 -4.73 20.98 -14.40
CA MET A 208 -3.60 20.28 -14.99
C MET A 208 -2.61 21.30 -15.57
N MET A 209 -1.32 21.09 -15.32
CA MET A 209 -0.27 21.92 -15.88
C MET A 209 0.37 21.23 -17.10
N VAL A 210 0.23 21.84 -18.28
CA VAL A 210 0.81 21.36 -19.54
C VAL A 210 1.87 22.37 -20.00
N GLY A 211 3.13 21.94 -20.00
CA GLY A 211 4.26 22.86 -20.24
C GLY A 211 4.33 23.95 -19.18
N SER A 212 4.13 25.22 -19.57
CA SER A 212 4.14 26.38 -18.66
C SER A 212 2.74 26.91 -18.30
N LYS A 213 1.66 26.20 -18.68
CA LYS A 213 0.29 26.68 -18.48
C LYS A 213 -0.48 25.81 -17.52
N ILE A 214 -1.04 26.41 -16.47
CA ILE A 214 -2.04 25.80 -15.60
C ILE A 214 -3.42 26.00 -16.21
N MET A 215 -4.17 24.93 -16.42
CA MET A 215 -5.49 24.93 -17.05
C MET A 215 -6.46 24.16 -16.17
N ARG A 216 -7.72 24.59 -16.04
CA ARG A 216 -8.74 23.85 -15.33
C ARG A 216 -8.92 22.47 -15.97
N LEU A 217 -9.07 21.44 -15.16
CA LEU A 217 -9.32 20.06 -15.61
C LEU A 217 -10.70 19.95 -16.23
N PHE A 218 -11.72 20.51 -15.57
CA PHE A 218 -13.11 20.53 -16.03
C PHE A 218 -13.50 21.86 -16.69
N SER A 219 -14.53 21.83 -17.53
CA SER A 219 -15.15 23.05 -18.07
C SER A 219 -15.96 23.75 -16.98
N LYS A 220 -16.07 25.09 -17.05
CA LYS A 220 -16.75 25.92 -16.04
C LYS A 220 -18.19 25.49 -15.73
N ASN A 221 -18.89 24.89 -16.68
CA ASN A 221 -20.29 24.46 -16.52
C ASN A 221 -20.45 23.02 -16.01
N ALA A 222 -19.35 22.27 -15.85
CA ALA A 222 -19.38 20.86 -15.50
C ALA A 222 -18.81 20.58 -14.08
N GLU A 223 -18.29 21.59 -13.39
CA GLU A 223 -17.81 21.45 -12.01
C GLU A 223 -18.93 21.01 -11.02
N HIS A 224 -20.20 21.33 -11.34
CA HIS A 224 -21.37 20.91 -10.54
C HIS A 224 -21.97 19.58 -10.96
N LEU A 225 -21.54 19.01 -12.09
CA LEU A 225 -22.08 17.75 -12.65
C LEU A 225 -21.14 16.56 -12.44
N ALA A 226 -20.01 16.75 -11.77
CA ALA A 226 -19.07 15.68 -11.45
C ALA A 226 -19.60 14.79 -10.34
N GLY A 227 -20.48 13.85 -10.68
CA GLY A 227 -20.90 12.71 -9.86
C GLY A 227 -20.30 11.43 -10.43
N GLU A 228 -20.41 10.32 -9.71
CA GLU A 228 -19.83 9.02 -10.08
C GLU A 228 -20.24 8.51 -11.47
N ASP A 229 -21.41 8.90 -11.99
CA ASP A 229 -21.96 8.44 -13.28
C ASP A 229 -21.62 9.34 -14.47
N HIS A 230 -21.08 10.55 -14.26
CA HIS A 230 -20.70 11.44 -15.34
C HIS A 230 -19.37 12.13 -14.97
N PRO A 231 -18.22 11.66 -15.51
CA PRO A 231 -17.00 12.43 -15.44
C PRO A 231 -17.26 13.79 -16.07
N GLY A 232 -17.23 14.85 -15.27
CA GLY A 232 -17.53 16.20 -15.73
C GLY A 232 -16.78 16.50 -17.02
N ALA A 233 -17.41 17.19 -17.98
CA ALA A 233 -16.82 17.40 -19.29
C ALA A 233 -15.43 18.04 -19.16
N ILE A 234 -14.40 17.29 -19.55
CA ILE A 234 -13.02 17.75 -19.50
C ILE A 234 -12.87 19.00 -20.39
N ASN A 235 -12.09 19.93 -19.93
CA ASN A 235 -11.82 21.17 -20.65
C ASN A 235 -11.20 20.90 -22.03
N ARG A 236 -11.90 21.23 -23.09
CA ARG A 236 -11.45 21.03 -24.49
C ARG A 236 -10.12 21.73 -24.78
N SER A 237 -9.89 22.91 -24.18
CA SER A 237 -8.64 23.64 -24.35
C SER A 237 -7.45 22.88 -23.72
N LEU A 238 -7.68 22.18 -22.61
CA LEU A 238 -6.70 21.29 -22.01
C LEU A 238 -6.36 20.12 -22.94
N LEU A 239 -7.37 19.43 -23.46
CA LEU A 239 -7.16 18.31 -24.38
C LEU A 239 -6.40 18.74 -25.64
N THR A 240 -6.72 19.94 -26.16
CA THR A 240 -5.98 20.53 -27.30
C THR A 240 -4.52 20.82 -26.95
N ALA A 241 -4.25 21.32 -25.74
CA ALA A 241 -2.89 21.59 -25.28
C ALA A 241 -2.08 20.30 -25.09
N VAL A 242 -2.70 19.27 -24.55
CA VAL A 242 -2.11 17.93 -24.40
C VAL A 242 -1.77 17.34 -25.76
N GLY A 243 -2.72 17.30 -26.70
CA GLY A 243 -2.48 16.77 -28.05
C GLY A 243 -1.37 17.52 -28.80
N LYS A 244 -1.26 18.85 -28.59
CA LYS A 244 -0.11 19.61 -29.13
C LYS A 244 1.20 19.21 -28.47
N ALA A 245 1.24 19.06 -27.14
CA ALA A 245 2.44 18.68 -26.42
C ALA A 245 2.94 17.29 -26.84
N GLU A 246 2.04 16.36 -27.08
CA GLU A 246 2.33 15.02 -27.62
C GLU A 246 2.88 15.10 -29.07
N ALA A 247 2.23 15.85 -29.93
CA ALA A 247 2.64 16.01 -31.33
C ALA A 247 4.03 16.65 -31.47
N TYR A 248 4.40 17.55 -30.56
CA TYR A 248 5.74 18.17 -30.54
C TYR A 248 6.81 17.30 -29.87
N GLY A 249 6.49 16.07 -29.49
CA GLY A 249 7.44 15.14 -28.86
C GLY A 249 7.94 15.62 -27.50
N ASN A 250 7.14 16.37 -26.75
CA ASN A 250 7.50 16.84 -25.42
C ASN A 250 7.45 15.66 -24.44
N GLN A 251 8.58 14.96 -24.28
CA GLN A 251 8.70 13.76 -23.45
C GLN A 251 8.90 14.05 -21.95
N ARG A 252 8.94 15.32 -21.56
CA ARG A 252 9.22 15.73 -20.18
C ARG A 252 8.11 16.62 -19.65
N GLY A 253 7.68 16.35 -18.41
CA GLY A 253 6.79 17.25 -17.69
C GLY A 253 7.44 18.62 -17.39
N PRO A 254 6.67 19.57 -16.82
CA PRO A 254 7.17 20.89 -16.43
C PRO A 254 8.35 20.75 -15.46
N ARG A 255 9.29 21.70 -15.53
CA ARG A 255 10.39 21.76 -14.56
C ARG A 255 9.87 22.27 -13.23
N ARG A 256 10.39 21.74 -12.12
CA ARG A 256 9.93 22.09 -10.77
C ARG A 256 10.08 23.58 -10.47
N GLU A 257 11.19 24.18 -10.88
CA GLU A 257 11.40 25.63 -10.75
C GLU A 257 10.38 26.47 -11.51
N ASP A 258 9.94 26.02 -12.68
CA ASP A 258 8.94 26.72 -13.49
C ASP A 258 7.55 26.59 -12.83
N VAL A 259 7.24 25.42 -12.27
CA VAL A 259 6.01 25.19 -11.50
C VAL A 259 5.96 26.16 -10.30
N VAL A 260 7.00 26.18 -9.48
CA VAL A 260 7.06 27.02 -8.28
C VAL A 260 6.92 28.51 -8.62
N ARG A 261 7.65 28.98 -9.61
CA ARG A 261 7.53 30.39 -10.08
C ARG A 261 6.14 30.71 -10.61
N HIS A 262 5.52 29.79 -11.31
CA HIS A 262 4.16 29.98 -11.80
C HIS A 262 3.16 30.08 -10.63
N LEU A 263 3.27 29.21 -9.63
CA LEU A 263 2.43 29.28 -8.43
C LEU A 263 2.63 30.58 -7.65
N GLU A 264 3.85 31.08 -7.57
CA GLU A 264 4.17 32.38 -6.95
C GLU A 264 3.50 33.52 -7.73
N GLN A 265 3.70 33.59 -9.04
CA GLN A 265 3.13 34.62 -9.92
C GLN A 265 1.61 34.65 -9.89
N THR A 266 0.99 33.47 -9.76
CA THR A 266 -0.48 33.35 -9.73
C THR A 266 -1.07 33.40 -8.31
N LYS A 267 -0.25 33.69 -7.30
CA LYS A 267 -0.63 33.75 -5.88
C LYS A 267 -1.26 32.46 -5.35
N MET A 268 -0.77 31.34 -5.84
CA MET A 268 -1.22 30.00 -5.44
C MET A 268 -0.35 29.37 -4.33
N LEU A 269 0.60 30.10 -3.75
CA LEU A 269 1.38 29.69 -2.58
C LEU A 269 0.64 30.01 -1.26
N PRO A 270 0.88 29.27 -0.16
CA PRO A 270 1.82 28.15 -0.02
C PRO A 270 1.32 26.87 -0.68
N ALA A 271 2.27 26.03 -1.06
CA ALA A 271 1.98 24.80 -1.79
C ALA A 271 2.67 23.58 -1.18
N ILE A 272 1.94 22.45 -1.13
CA ILE A 272 2.52 21.12 -0.94
C ILE A 272 2.72 20.49 -2.31
N TYR A 273 3.95 20.09 -2.58
CA TYR A 273 4.34 19.49 -3.85
C TYR A 273 4.67 18.01 -3.62
N PHE A 274 3.75 17.10 -3.96
CA PHE A 274 3.93 15.68 -3.77
C PHE A 274 4.83 15.05 -4.82
N ILE A 275 5.90 14.44 -4.33
CA ILE A 275 6.85 13.65 -5.10
C ILE A 275 6.96 12.30 -4.40
N PHE A 276 6.48 11.21 -5.03
CA PHE A 276 6.46 9.87 -4.42
C PHE A 276 7.86 9.23 -4.37
N SER A 277 8.86 10.02 -3.97
CA SER A 277 10.25 9.63 -3.84
C SER A 277 10.98 10.58 -2.88
N ARG A 278 11.56 10.04 -1.81
CA ARG A 278 12.37 10.80 -0.85
C ARG A 278 13.53 11.53 -1.54
N ILE A 279 14.31 10.77 -2.32
CA ILE A 279 15.41 11.31 -3.12
C ILE A 279 14.89 12.36 -4.12
N GLY A 280 13.67 12.18 -4.61
CA GLY A 280 13.00 13.14 -5.48
C GLY A 280 12.72 14.47 -4.78
N CYS A 281 12.30 14.43 -3.50
CA CYS A 281 12.07 15.63 -2.68
C CYS A 281 13.39 16.39 -2.44
N ASP A 282 14.44 15.69 -2.03
CA ASP A 282 15.76 16.29 -1.81
C ASP A 282 16.34 16.90 -3.09
N LYS A 283 16.21 16.19 -4.21
CA LYS A 283 16.62 16.72 -5.53
C LYS A 283 15.83 17.96 -5.92
N ALA A 284 14.55 18.04 -5.57
CA ALA A 284 13.74 19.22 -5.84
C ALA A 284 14.25 20.44 -5.08
N VAL A 285 14.54 20.29 -3.80
CA VAL A 285 15.16 21.33 -2.97
C VAL A 285 16.51 21.78 -3.57
N GLN A 286 17.38 20.83 -3.95
CA GLN A 286 18.67 21.15 -4.57
C GLN A 286 18.53 21.92 -5.88
N GLN A 287 17.56 21.52 -6.74
CA GLN A 287 17.28 22.21 -7.99
C GLN A 287 16.90 23.68 -7.77
N LEU A 288 16.01 23.96 -6.81
CA LEU A 288 15.61 25.31 -6.47
C LEU A 288 16.78 26.14 -5.92
N LEU A 289 17.63 25.54 -5.08
CA LEU A 289 18.84 26.19 -4.55
C LEU A 289 19.81 26.59 -5.68
N ILE A 290 20.07 25.67 -6.63
CA ILE A 290 20.93 25.91 -7.80
C ILE A 290 20.35 27.04 -8.66
N ARG A 291 19.03 27.06 -8.85
CA ARG A 291 18.32 28.09 -9.62
C ARG A 291 18.11 29.39 -8.87
N LYS A 292 18.65 29.50 -7.64
CA LYS A 292 18.58 30.69 -6.78
C LYS A 292 17.14 31.19 -6.57
N VAL A 293 16.18 30.24 -6.45
CA VAL A 293 14.80 30.61 -6.12
C VAL A 293 14.80 31.17 -4.70
N GLU A 294 14.04 32.23 -4.47
CA GLU A 294 13.89 32.92 -3.19
C GLU A 294 12.42 33.33 -3.06
N LEU A 295 11.75 32.85 -2.01
CA LEU A 295 10.32 33.01 -1.79
C LEU A 295 10.00 33.72 -0.48
N THR A 296 11.03 34.13 0.27
CA THR A 296 10.94 34.79 1.57
C THR A 296 11.51 36.19 1.52
N THR A 297 11.00 37.05 2.39
CA THR A 297 11.59 38.35 2.69
C THR A 297 12.80 38.20 3.63
N PRO A 298 13.68 39.21 3.75
CA PRO A 298 14.79 39.14 4.70
C PRO A 298 14.37 38.96 6.16
N ASP A 299 13.20 39.51 6.56
CA ASP A 299 12.66 39.36 7.91
C ASP A 299 12.12 37.97 8.16
N GLU A 300 11.35 37.40 7.23
CA GLU A 300 10.93 35.99 7.28
C GLU A 300 12.14 35.03 7.33
N ALA A 301 13.17 35.30 6.54
CA ALA A 301 14.38 34.50 6.56
C ALA A 301 15.10 34.52 7.91
N ARG A 302 15.09 35.66 8.63
CA ARG A 302 15.65 35.77 9.99
C ARG A 302 14.83 34.97 10.99
N GLU A 303 13.50 35.13 10.98
CA GLU A 303 12.58 34.40 11.84
C GLU A 303 12.69 32.88 11.63
N ILE A 304 12.76 32.42 10.36
CA ILE A 304 13.05 31.01 10.03
C ILE A 304 14.37 30.57 10.65
N GLY A 305 15.39 31.40 10.57
CA GLY A 305 16.71 31.09 11.15
C GLY A 305 16.64 30.85 12.64
N GLU A 306 15.92 31.71 13.40
CA GLU A 306 15.72 31.58 14.84
C GLU A 306 14.98 30.32 15.23
N ILE A 307 13.88 30.00 14.55
CA ILE A 307 13.12 28.74 14.75
C ILE A 307 13.97 27.50 14.49
N ILE A 308 14.83 27.53 13.45
CA ILE A 308 15.72 26.42 13.14
C ILE A 308 16.75 26.26 14.25
N ASP A 309 17.41 27.35 14.65
CA ASP A 309 18.49 27.34 15.63
C ASP A 309 17.98 26.86 17.01
N GLU A 310 16.75 27.20 17.38
CA GLU A 310 16.05 26.69 18.57
C GLU A 310 15.78 25.18 18.45
N GLY A 311 15.22 24.74 17.30
CA GLY A 311 14.79 23.34 17.09
C GLY A 311 15.94 22.34 16.95
N VAL A 312 17.18 22.81 16.69
CA VAL A 312 18.36 21.94 16.59
C VAL A 312 19.33 22.09 17.76
N ALA A 313 19.01 22.88 18.78
CA ALA A 313 19.90 23.18 19.90
C ALA A 313 20.39 21.92 20.66
N GLY A 314 19.61 20.84 20.63
CA GLY A 314 19.95 19.55 21.24
C GLY A 314 20.81 18.61 20.38
N LEU A 315 21.10 18.97 19.12
CA LEU A 315 21.86 18.12 18.22
C LEU A 315 23.38 18.42 18.25
N GLU A 316 24.19 17.38 18.18
CA GLU A 316 25.65 17.56 18.12
C GLU A 316 26.09 18.19 16.79
N PRO A 317 27.09 19.07 16.78
CA PRO A 317 27.60 19.70 15.56
C PRO A 317 28.10 18.71 14.51
N ALA A 318 28.64 17.57 14.93
CA ALA A 318 29.08 16.50 14.06
C ALA A 318 27.93 15.86 13.30
N ASP A 319 26.82 15.56 13.97
CA ASP A 319 25.62 15.02 13.36
C ASP A 319 24.99 16.03 12.39
N LEU A 320 24.91 17.31 12.77
CA LEU A 320 24.42 18.38 11.91
C LEU A 320 25.25 18.51 10.62
N HIS A 321 26.57 18.36 10.71
CA HIS A 321 27.45 18.39 9.52
C HIS A 321 27.16 17.22 8.56
N MET A 322 27.06 16.01 9.10
CA MET A 322 26.75 14.79 8.35
C MET A 322 25.39 14.87 7.68
N LEU A 323 24.39 15.46 8.35
CA LEU A 323 23.02 15.64 7.84
C LEU A 323 22.89 16.71 6.75
N GLY A 324 23.98 17.40 6.37
CA GLY A 324 23.91 18.47 5.37
C GLY A 324 23.15 19.72 5.83
N PHE A 325 23.15 19.96 7.14
CA PHE A 325 22.39 21.02 7.80
C PHE A 325 22.52 22.40 7.14
N ARG A 326 23.73 22.79 6.71
CA ARG A 326 23.96 24.09 6.07
C ARG A 326 23.13 24.27 4.78
N GLN A 327 23.01 23.23 3.99
CA GLN A 327 22.24 23.26 2.75
C GLN A 327 20.74 23.25 3.03
N TRP A 328 20.31 22.42 3.98
CA TRP A 328 18.95 22.32 4.43
C TRP A 328 18.46 23.65 5.04
N ARG A 329 19.21 24.23 5.98
CA ARG A 329 18.94 25.55 6.58
C ARG A 329 18.78 26.66 5.51
N ARG A 330 19.72 26.68 4.53
CA ARG A 330 19.67 27.64 3.44
C ARG A 330 18.40 27.53 2.61
N ALA A 331 17.90 26.32 2.37
CA ALA A 331 16.68 26.08 1.62
C ALA A 331 15.46 26.62 2.38
N LEU A 332 15.36 26.31 3.67
CA LEU A 332 14.26 26.79 4.53
C LEU A 332 14.25 28.31 4.62
N MET A 333 15.40 28.94 4.83
CA MET A 333 15.52 30.41 4.84
C MET A 333 15.10 31.08 3.53
N ARG A 334 15.05 30.33 2.42
CA ARG A 334 14.53 30.76 1.12
C ARG A 334 13.06 30.38 0.89
N GLY A 335 12.39 29.84 1.89
CA GLY A 335 10.96 29.54 1.86
C GLY A 335 10.58 28.23 1.23
N PHE A 336 11.48 27.26 1.06
CA PHE A 336 11.15 25.92 0.58
C PHE A 336 11.95 24.83 1.29
N GLY A 337 11.34 23.66 1.42
CA GLY A 337 11.95 22.53 2.10
C GLY A 337 11.39 21.20 1.63
N ALA A 338 11.98 20.11 2.12
CA ALA A 338 11.48 18.76 1.94
C ALA A 338 10.83 18.26 3.23
N HIS A 339 9.83 17.38 3.09
CA HIS A 339 9.20 16.67 4.19
C HIS A 339 8.97 15.21 3.79
N HIS A 340 9.72 14.32 4.37
CA HIS A 340 9.57 12.88 4.13
C HIS A 340 10.13 12.05 5.28
N ALA A 341 9.70 10.81 5.34
CA ALA A 341 10.07 9.88 6.41
C ALA A 341 11.59 9.55 6.50
N GLY A 342 12.40 9.93 5.51
CA GLY A 342 13.87 9.78 5.55
C GLY A 342 14.61 10.85 6.36
N MET A 343 13.91 11.94 6.76
CA MET A 343 14.46 13.02 7.58
C MET A 343 14.38 12.66 9.06
N LEU A 344 15.26 13.28 9.86
CA LEU A 344 15.14 13.21 11.31
C LEU A 344 13.77 13.77 11.77
N PRO A 345 13.17 13.22 12.85
CA PRO A 345 11.95 13.76 13.43
C PRO A 345 12.03 15.25 13.73
N ALA A 346 13.11 15.71 14.39
CA ALA A 346 13.33 17.13 14.69
C ALA A 346 13.31 18.02 13.44
N PHE A 347 13.92 17.59 12.33
CA PHE A 347 13.91 18.36 11.09
C PHE A 347 12.50 18.41 10.47
N ARG A 348 11.74 17.31 10.56
CA ARG A 348 10.34 17.30 10.09
C ARG A 348 9.49 18.27 10.90
N HIS A 349 9.61 18.22 12.22
CA HIS A 349 8.88 19.11 13.11
C HIS A 349 9.16 20.60 12.83
N ILE A 350 10.44 20.96 12.60
CA ILE A 350 10.80 22.33 12.20
C ILE A 350 10.12 22.71 10.88
N VAL A 351 10.12 21.83 9.86
CA VAL A 351 9.45 22.08 8.59
C VAL A 351 7.94 22.26 8.79
N GLU A 352 7.32 21.45 9.62
CA GLU A 352 5.91 21.51 9.97
C GLU A 352 5.57 22.84 10.67
N LYS A 353 6.36 23.24 11.67
CA LYS A 353 6.23 24.51 12.39
C LYS A 353 6.37 25.70 11.45
N LEU A 354 7.37 25.72 10.59
CA LEU A 354 7.57 26.79 9.60
C LEU A 354 6.43 26.88 8.58
N PHE A 355 5.89 25.73 8.16
CA PHE A 355 4.79 25.70 7.18
C PHE A 355 3.47 26.16 7.82
N SER A 356 3.17 25.74 9.05
CA SER A 356 1.97 26.17 9.78
C SER A 356 1.96 27.67 10.06
N HIS A 357 3.13 28.26 10.33
CA HIS A 357 3.29 29.72 10.49
C HIS A 357 3.27 30.49 9.15
N GLY A 358 3.18 29.77 8.00
CA GLY A 358 3.15 30.38 6.67
C GLY A 358 4.51 30.94 6.21
N LEU A 359 5.58 30.66 6.93
CA LEU A 359 6.96 31.04 6.59
C LEU A 359 7.52 30.19 5.45
N LEU A 360 7.20 28.89 5.43
CA LEU A 360 7.57 28.01 4.33
C LEU A 360 6.53 28.09 3.22
N LYS A 361 6.94 28.49 2.01
CA LYS A 361 6.03 28.72 0.87
C LYS A 361 5.85 27.46 0.00
N VAL A 362 6.85 26.56 -0.04
CA VAL A 362 6.78 25.30 -0.79
C VAL A 362 7.35 24.15 0.04
N CYS A 363 6.56 23.11 0.23
CA CYS A 363 6.98 21.87 0.88
C CYS A 363 6.97 20.72 -0.13
N PHE A 364 8.14 20.16 -0.48
CA PHE A 364 8.25 18.95 -1.29
C PHE A 364 8.06 17.73 -0.40
N ALA A 365 6.99 16.98 -0.61
CA ALA A 365 6.59 15.94 0.31
C ALA A 365 6.36 14.58 -0.37
N THR A 366 6.51 13.52 0.43
CA THR A 366 6.01 12.19 0.10
C THR A 366 4.59 12.02 0.65
N GLU A 367 3.91 10.94 0.26
CA GLU A 367 2.54 10.62 0.70
C GLU A 367 2.36 10.67 2.23
N THR A 368 3.41 10.40 3.00
CA THR A 368 3.36 10.40 4.47
C THR A 368 2.90 11.73 5.07
N LEU A 369 3.06 12.85 4.37
CA LEU A 369 2.53 14.14 4.80
C LEU A 369 1.00 14.22 4.67
N ALA A 370 0.41 13.46 3.76
CA ALA A 370 -1.04 13.42 3.60
C ALA A 370 -1.74 12.67 4.74
N LEU A 371 -1.02 11.82 5.45
CA LEU A 371 -1.51 10.98 6.52
C LEU A 371 -1.38 11.72 7.86
N GLY A 372 -2.45 12.40 8.26
CA GLY A 372 -2.66 12.81 9.63
C GLY A 372 -2.01 14.10 10.12
N ILE A 373 -1.07 14.72 9.43
CA ILE A 373 -0.48 15.99 9.87
C ILE A 373 -1.37 17.14 9.41
N ASN A 374 -1.73 18.05 10.34
CA ASN A 374 -2.51 19.23 10.00
C ASN A 374 -1.65 20.31 9.33
N MET A 375 -1.28 20.09 8.10
CA MET A 375 -0.55 21.05 7.25
C MET A 375 -1.37 21.37 5.99
N PRO A 376 -2.44 22.19 6.10
CA PRO A 376 -3.19 22.58 4.93
C PRO A 376 -2.43 23.64 4.12
N ALA A 377 -2.47 23.51 2.80
CA ALA A 377 -1.88 24.43 1.85
C ALA A 377 -2.96 25.11 1.01
N ARG A 378 -2.66 26.24 0.38
CA ARG A 378 -3.54 26.79 -0.65
C ARG A 378 -3.60 25.90 -1.87
N THR A 379 -2.45 25.31 -2.23
CA THR A 379 -2.31 24.48 -3.43
C THR A 379 -1.63 23.16 -3.11
N VAL A 380 -2.13 22.09 -3.72
CA VAL A 380 -1.46 20.80 -3.79
C VAL A 380 -1.02 20.55 -5.23
N VAL A 381 0.22 20.15 -5.42
CA VAL A 381 0.77 19.74 -6.72
C VAL A 381 1.09 18.25 -6.69
N LEU A 382 0.60 17.51 -7.69
CA LEU A 382 0.92 16.08 -7.89
C LEU A 382 1.84 15.95 -9.12
N GLU A 383 3.08 15.50 -8.90
CA GLU A 383 4.07 15.35 -9.97
C GLU A 383 3.80 14.12 -10.84
N LYS A 384 3.28 13.05 -10.24
CA LYS A 384 2.97 11.78 -10.90
C LYS A 384 1.67 11.21 -10.35
N MET A 385 1.02 10.37 -11.15
CA MET A 385 -0.18 9.63 -10.76
C MET A 385 0.12 8.18 -10.35
N THR A 386 1.39 7.77 -10.38
CA THR A 386 1.84 6.44 -10.00
C THR A 386 2.82 6.52 -8.84
N LYS A 387 2.74 5.56 -7.92
CA LYS A 387 3.65 5.40 -6.79
C LYS A 387 4.15 3.96 -6.68
N PHE A 388 5.26 3.77 -5.99
CA PHE A 388 5.76 2.45 -5.65
C PHE A 388 5.06 1.95 -4.37
N ASN A 389 4.38 0.81 -4.45
CA ASN A 389 3.61 0.22 -3.33
C ASN A 389 4.41 -0.78 -2.48
N GLY A 390 5.71 -0.92 -2.74
CA GLY A 390 6.58 -1.93 -2.12
C GLY A 390 6.97 -3.03 -3.10
N GLU A 391 6.12 -3.39 -4.05
CA GLU A 391 6.34 -4.45 -5.04
C GLU A 391 6.46 -3.89 -6.46
N ALA A 392 5.55 -3.01 -6.83
CA ALA A 392 5.46 -2.45 -8.18
C ALA A 392 5.03 -0.98 -8.17
N HIS A 393 5.17 -0.32 -9.32
CA HIS A 393 4.55 0.99 -9.54
C HIS A 393 3.05 0.80 -9.83
N ALA A 394 2.21 1.29 -8.93
CA ALA A 394 0.76 1.27 -9.04
C ALA A 394 0.21 2.69 -9.23
N GLU A 395 -0.92 2.82 -9.89
CA GLU A 395 -1.66 4.08 -9.99
C GLU A 395 -2.25 4.47 -8.62
N LEU A 396 -2.45 5.76 -8.41
CA LEU A 396 -3.13 6.25 -7.22
C LEU A 396 -4.57 5.75 -7.20
N THR A 397 -5.02 5.29 -6.05
CA THR A 397 -6.44 5.00 -5.84
C THR A 397 -7.23 6.31 -5.65
N PRO A 398 -8.57 6.30 -5.87
CA PRO A 398 -9.42 7.46 -5.61
C PRO A 398 -9.26 8.01 -4.18
N GLY A 399 -9.20 7.13 -3.18
CA GLY A 399 -8.99 7.51 -1.79
C GLY A 399 -7.66 8.24 -1.58
N GLN A 400 -6.57 7.74 -2.15
CA GLN A 400 -5.25 8.38 -2.07
C GLN A 400 -5.25 9.74 -2.76
N TYR A 401 -5.85 9.84 -3.95
CA TYR A 401 -5.99 11.12 -4.66
C TYR A 401 -6.77 12.14 -3.83
N THR A 402 -7.90 11.73 -3.25
CA THR A 402 -8.74 12.58 -2.40
C THR A 402 -8.01 13.01 -1.12
N GLN A 403 -7.27 12.12 -0.50
CA GLN A 403 -6.46 12.40 0.70
C GLN A 403 -5.36 13.42 0.44
N LEU A 404 -4.62 13.24 -0.69
CA LEU A 404 -3.56 14.16 -1.11
C LEU A 404 -4.12 15.54 -1.46
N THR A 405 -5.14 15.59 -2.32
CA THR A 405 -5.75 16.85 -2.78
C THR A 405 -6.62 17.49 -1.69
N GLY A 406 -7.06 16.70 -0.72
CA GLY A 406 -7.78 17.15 0.47
C GLY A 406 -7.03 18.17 1.31
N ARG A 407 -5.71 18.22 1.23
CA ARG A 407 -4.85 19.21 1.90
C ARG A 407 -4.91 20.60 1.28
N ALA A 408 -5.54 20.77 0.10
CA ALA A 408 -5.67 22.07 -0.54
C ALA A 408 -6.87 22.85 0.00
N GLY A 409 -6.66 24.12 0.36
CA GLY A 409 -7.67 25.03 0.89
C GLY A 409 -7.66 25.09 2.44
N ARG A 410 -7.21 26.20 2.99
CA ARG A 410 -7.14 26.45 4.43
C ARG A 410 -8.44 27.09 4.90
N ARG A 411 -9.16 26.42 5.81
CA ARG A 411 -10.41 26.95 6.39
C ARG A 411 -10.15 28.31 7.06
N GLY A 412 -11.02 29.27 6.83
CA GLY A 412 -10.90 30.63 7.38
C GLY A 412 -9.85 31.52 6.71
N ILE A 413 -9.00 31.01 5.82
CA ILE A 413 -7.92 31.76 5.16
C ILE A 413 -8.11 31.80 3.65
N ASP A 414 -8.37 30.67 3.02
CA ASP A 414 -8.50 30.57 1.58
C ASP A 414 -9.96 30.46 1.16
N THR A 415 -10.32 31.14 0.09
CA THR A 415 -11.67 31.03 -0.52
C THR A 415 -11.78 29.85 -1.49
N VAL A 416 -10.65 29.38 -2.02
CA VAL A 416 -10.55 28.23 -2.95
C VAL A 416 -9.23 27.51 -2.74
N GLY A 417 -9.29 26.20 -2.66
CA GLY A 417 -8.14 25.31 -2.73
C GLY A 417 -7.85 24.89 -4.18
N ASN A 418 -6.60 24.61 -4.49
CA ASN A 418 -6.19 24.24 -5.83
C ASN A 418 -5.47 22.88 -5.83
N ALA A 419 -5.90 21.95 -6.67
CA ALA A 419 -5.17 20.71 -6.96
C ALA A 419 -4.61 20.79 -8.38
N VAL A 420 -3.31 20.69 -8.53
CA VAL A 420 -2.60 20.81 -9.80
C VAL A 420 -1.88 19.52 -10.11
N VAL A 421 -2.31 18.80 -11.14
CA VAL A 421 -1.62 17.62 -11.66
C VAL A 421 -0.68 18.03 -12.78
N LEU A 422 0.57 17.59 -12.73
CA LEU A 422 1.53 17.88 -13.79
C LEU A 422 1.37 16.88 -14.92
N TRP A 423 1.14 17.39 -16.11
CA TRP A 423 1.05 16.56 -17.30
C TRP A 423 2.43 16.01 -17.72
N SER A 424 2.46 14.74 -18.06
CA SER A 424 3.55 14.06 -18.76
C SER A 424 2.93 13.02 -19.70
N PRO A 425 3.68 12.42 -20.64
CA PRO A 425 3.14 11.40 -21.54
C PRO A 425 2.53 10.17 -20.89
N GLN A 426 2.83 9.93 -19.61
CA GLN A 426 2.26 8.83 -18.82
C GLN A 426 1.00 9.23 -18.04
N VAL A 427 0.60 10.50 -18.08
CA VAL A 427 -0.55 11.02 -17.32
C VAL A 427 -1.69 11.32 -18.27
N ASP A 428 -2.67 10.42 -18.29
CA ASP A 428 -3.88 10.60 -19.11
C ASP A 428 -4.87 11.55 -18.41
N PRO A 429 -5.33 12.64 -19.08
CA PRO A 429 -6.30 13.55 -18.52
C PRO A 429 -7.63 12.91 -18.12
N TYR A 430 -8.06 11.85 -18.82
CA TYR A 430 -9.31 11.13 -18.50
C TYR A 430 -9.18 10.34 -17.19
N SER A 431 -8.06 9.67 -16.99
CA SER A 431 -7.76 8.97 -15.73
C SER A 431 -7.71 9.93 -14.54
N VAL A 432 -7.10 11.12 -14.73
CA VAL A 432 -7.09 12.16 -13.68
C VAL A 432 -8.49 12.69 -13.41
N ALA A 433 -9.32 12.89 -14.44
CA ALA A 433 -10.69 13.33 -14.28
C ALA A 433 -11.54 12.28 -13.53
N ALA A 434 -11.37 10.99 -13.84
CA ALA A 434 -12.04 9.91 -13.13
C ALA A 434 -11.66 9.90 -11.63
N LEU A 435 -10.38 10.00 -11.30
CA LEU A 435 -9.91 10.08 -9.91
C LEU A 435 -10.42 11.34 -9.19
N ALA A 436 -10.46 12.48 -9.89
CA ALA A 436 -10.95 13.73 -9.32
C ALA A 436 -12.48 13.76 -9.12
N SER A 437 -13.22 12.92 -9.84
CA SER A 437 -14.68 12.77 -9.73
C SER A 437 -15.08 11.72 -8.70
N ALA A 438 -14.24 10.71 -8.46
CA ALA A 438 -14.47 9.69 -7.44
C ALA A 438 -14.25 10.31 -6.05
N ARG A 439 -15.32 10.42 -5.27
CA ARG A 439 -15.29 11.11 -3.97
C ARG A 439 -15.05 10.18 -2.79
N THR A 440 -15.26 8.90 -2.98
CA THR A 440 -15.27 7.90 -1.92
C THR A 440 -14.46 6.66 -2.31
N TYR A 441 -14.05 5.89 -1.32
CA TYR A 441 -13.38 4.60 -1.47
C TYR A 441 -13.95 3.60 -0.44
N PRO A 442 -13.98 2.30 -0.71
CA PRO A 442 -14.50 1.33 0.22
C PRO A 442 -13.58 1.20 1.45
N LEU A 443 -14.21 0.99 2.59
CA LEU A 443 -13.56 0.64 3.84
C LEU A 443 -13.63 -0.89 3.98
N ASP A 444 -12.57 -1.57 3.58
CA ASP A 444 -12.46 -3.01 3.67
C ASP A 444 -11.70 -3.40 4.93
N SER A 445 -12.22 -4.35 5.69
CA SER A 445 -11.52 -4.87 6.85
C SER A 445 -10.26 -5.64 6.44
N THR A 446 -9.18 -5.37 7.16
CA THR A 446 -7.92 -6.13 7.07
C THR A 446 -7.69 -7.03 8.28
N PHE A 447 -8.70 -7.15 9.14
CA PHE A 447 -8.65 -7.88 10.39
C PHE A 447 -8.39 -9.37 10.19
N ARG A 448 -7.40 -9.86 10.93
CA ARG A 448 -7.06 -11.29 11.02
C ARG A 448 -6.58 -11.61 12.42
N PRO A 449 -7.02 -12.72 13.02
CA PRO A 449 -6.51 -13.13 14.33
C PRO A 449 -5.01 -13.43 14.27
N GLY A 450 -4.26 -12.91 15.24
CA GLY A 450 -2.84 -13.20 15.45
C GLY A 450 -2.64 -14.01 16.74
N TYR A 451 -1.41 -14.47 17.00
CA TYR A 451 -1.11 -15.30 18.17
C TYR A 451 -1.31 -14.55 19.49
N ASN A 452 -0.76 -13.34 19.60
CA ASN A 452 -0.94 -12.49 20.77
C ASN A 452 -2.42 -12.21 21.04
N MET A 453 -3.20 -11.86 20.01
CA MET A 453 -4.62 -11.63 20.12
C MET A 453 -5.35 -12.89 20.62
N ALA A 454 -5.06 -14.05 20.03
CA ALA A 454 -5.70 -15.31 20.40
C ALA A 454 -5.48 -15.64 21.88
N VAL A 455 -4.24 -15.52 22.36
CA VAL A 455 -3.90 -15.74 23.76
C VAL A 455 -4.63 -14.76 24.68
N ASN A 456 -4.62 -13.46 24.34
CA ASN A 456 -5.29 -12.43 25.14
C ASN A 456 -6.81 -12.63 25.18
N LEU A 457 -7.44 -12.98 24.07
CA LEU A 457 -8.88 -13.28 24.05
C LEU A 457 -9.24 -14.50 24.92
N ILE A 458 -8.46 -15.58 24.85
CA ILE A 458 -8.68 -16.74 25.70
C ILE A 458 -8.49 -16.39 27.18
N ALA A 459 -7.43 -15.64 27.52
CA ALA A 459 -7.13 -15.23 28.90
C ALA A 459 -8.24 -14.37 29.51
N THR A 460 -8.75 -13.39 28.73
CA THR A 460 -9.68 -12.39 29.26
C THR A 460 -11.14 -12.75 29.09
N LYS A 461 -11.51 -13.49 28.05
CA LYS A 461 -12.90 -13.75 27.64
C LYS A 461 -13.26 -15.23 27.64
N GLY A 462 -12.28 -16.13 27.56
CA GLY A 462 -12.49 -17.57 27.40
C GLY A 462 -12.91 -17.94 25.98
N TRP A 463 -12.96 -19.24 25.69
CA TRP A 463 -13.21 -19.82 24.37
C TRP A 463 -14.48 -19.30 23.69
N GLY A 464 -15.62 -19.44 24.36
CA GLY A 464 -16.93 -19.14 23.73
C GLY A 464 -17.13 -17.68 23.42
N GLU A 465 -16.63 -16.76 24.26
CA GLU A 465 -16.73 -15.34 24.01
C GLU A 465 -15.70 -14.88 22.96
N ALA A 466 -14.52 -15.47 22.95
CA ALA A 466 -13.54 -15.22 21.91
C ALA A 466 -14.11 -15.50 20.50
N HIS A 467 -14.79 -16.64 20.33
CA HIS A 467 -15.47 -16.97 19.07
C HIS A 467 -16.58 -15.96 18.73
N ARG A 468 -17.41 -15.59 19.70
CA ARG A 468 -18.46 -14.58 19.49
C ARG A 468 -17.91 -13.22 19.09
N ILE A 469 -16.77 -12.81 19.65
CA ILE A 469 -16.09 -11.56 19.25
C ILE A 469 -15.64 -11.64 17.79
N LEU A 470 -15.04 -12.75 17.38
CA LEU A 470 -14.60 -12.93 16.00
C LEU A 470 -15.77 -12.97 15.00
N GLU A 471 -16.88 -13.64 15.37
CA GLU A 471 -18.11 -13.66 14.56
C GLU A 471 -18.75 -12.29 14.40
N ARG A 472 -18.54 -11.38 15.37
CA ARG A 472 -19.02 -10.00 15.34
C ARG A 472 -18.05 -9.02 14.70
N SER A 473 -16.89 -9.48 14.25
CA SER A 473 -15.90 -8.63 13.60
C SER A 473 -16.45 -8.02 12.29
N PHE A 474 -15.94 -6.86 11.90
CA PHE A 474 -16.30 -6.23 10.64
C PHE A 474 -15.86 -7.07 9.44
N ALA A 475 -14.71 -7.71 9.54
CA ALA A 475 -14.26 -8.66 8.53
C ALA A 475 -15.26 -9.80 8.31
N GLN A 476 -15.82 -10.38 9.40
CA GLN A 476 -16.85 -11.42 9.30
C GLN A 476 -18.18 -10.85 8.83
N TYR A 477 -18.55 -9.64 9.23
CA TYR A 477 -19.73 -8.94 8.76
C TYR A 477 -19.69 -8.75 7.24
N GLN A 478 -18.58 -8.25 6.71
CA GLN A 478 -18.35 -8.12 5.26
C GLN A 478 -18.30 -9.48 4.53
N ALA A 479 -17.70 -10.50 5.14
CA ALA A 479 -17.66 -11.83 4.57
C ALA A 479 -19.07 -12.44 4.45
N ASN A 480 -19.95 -12.20 5.40
CA ASN A 480 -21.32 -12.67 5.38
C ASN A 480 -22.13 -12.02 4.25
N ASP A 481 -22.03 -10.72 4.07
CA ASP A 481 -22.66 -10.01 2.95
C ASP A 481 -22.15 -10.53 1.60
N THR A 482 -20.85 -10.75 1.48
CA THR A 482 -20.21 -11.31 0.28
C THR A 482 -20.71 -12.74 -0.01
N ILE A 483 -21.00 -13.56 1.00
CA ILE A 483 -21.55 -14.91 0.81
C ILE A 483 -22.97 -14.83 0.19
N VAL A 484 -23.80 -13.93 0.67
CA VAL A 484 -25.16 -13.72 0.13
C VAL A 484 -25.10 -13.22 -1.31
N GLU A 485 -24.24 -12.25 -1.59
CA GLU A 485 -24.00 -11.73 -2.95
C GLU A 485 -23.45 -12.80 -3.90
N ARG A 486 -22.50 -13.63 -3.43
CA ARG A 486 -21.96 -14.74 -4.20
C ARG A 486 -23.03 -15.79 -4.51
N ALA A 487 -23.87 -16.14 -3.54
CA ALA A 487 -24.98 -17.08 -3.74
C ALA A 487 -25.97 -16.54 -4.77
N HIS A 488 -26.30 -15.25 -4.69
CA HIS A 488 -27.16 -14.59 -5.68
C HIS A 488 -26.51 -14.54 -7.07
N ALA A 489 -25.22 -14.23 -7.14
CA ALA A 489 -24.48 -14.22 -8.39
C ALA A 489 -24.42 -15.62 -9.04
N VAL A 490 -24.26 -16.68 -8.25
CA VAL A 490 -24.34 -18.07 -8.74
C VAL A 490 -25.70 -18.37 -9.34
N GLU A 491 -26.78 -17.96 -8.67
CA GLU A 491 -28.14 -18.19 -9.15
C GLU A 491 -28.44 -17.40 -10.43
N LEU A 492 -28.01 -16.15 -10.53
CA LEU A 492 -28.11 -15.36 -11.76
C LEU A 492 -27.34 -16.01 -12.93
N ARG A 493 -26.13 -16.52 -12.69
CA ARG A 493 -25.36 -17.23 -13.72
C ARG A 493 -26.01 -18.55 -14.13
N ARG A 494 -26.64 -19.24 -13.20
CA ARG A 494 -27.43 -20.45 -13.49
C ARG A 494 -28.62 -20.12 -14.41
N GLN A 495 -29.37 -19.07 -14.09
CA GLN A 495 -30.50 -18.65 -14.92
C GLN A 495 -30.07 -18.23 -16.33
N ASP A 496 -28.92 -17.56 -16.46
CA ASP A 496 -28.31 -17.25 -17.76
C ASP A 496 -27.97 -18.53 -18.54
N PHE A 497 -27.39 -19.50 -17.89
CA PHE A 497 -27.05 -20.78 -18.50
C PHE A 497 -28.30 -21.54 -18.94
N ASP A 498 -29.32 -21.66 -18.09
CA ASP A 498 -30.57 -22.34 -18.37
C ASP A 498 -31.34 -21.67 -19.55
N ARG A 499 -31.34 -20.34 -19.60
CA ARG A 499 -31.88 -19.58 -20.72
C ARG A 499 -31.19 -19.85 -22.03
N GLU A 500 -29.82 -19.74 -22.05
CA GLU A 500 -29.02 -20.00 -23.25
C GLU A 500 -29.21 -21.44 -23.76
N ARG A 501 -29.34 -22.42 -22.83
CA ARG A 501 -29.60 -23.84 -23.15
C ARG A 501 -30.99 -24.06 -23.72
N ALA A 502 -32.02 -23.48 -23.15
CA ALA A 502 -33.40 -23.56 -23.67
C ALA A 502 -33.51 -22.94 -25.07
N GLU A 503 -32.80 -21.85 -25.33
CA GLU A 503 -32.77 -21.26 -26.67
C GLU A 503 -32.05 -22.16 -27.70
N LEU A 504 -30.98 -22.85 -27.29
CA LEU A 504 -30.31 -23.84 -28.15
C LEU A 504 -31.25 -25.01 -28.43
N GLU A 505 -31.93 -25.57 -27.42
CA GLU A 505 -32.86 -26.68 -27.56
C GLU A 505 -34.03 -26.33 -28.49
N ALA A 506 -34.55 -25.10 -28.37
CA ALA A 506 -35.57 -24.59 -29.29
C ALA A 506 -35.08 -24.44 -30.75
N LEU A 507 -33.80 -24.16 -30.96
CA LEU A 507 -33.18 -24.11 -32.29
C LEU A 507 -32.99 -25.52 -32.84
N VAL A 508 -32.50 -26.44 -32.01
CA VAL A 508 -32.33 -27.87 -32.38
C VAL A 508 -33.67 -28.49 -32.75
N GLY A 509 -34.74 -28.19 -31.98
CA GLY A 509 -36.09 -28.68 -32.23
C GLY A 509 -36.71 -28.28 -33.60
N ARG A 510 -36.08 -27.33 -34.28
CA ARG A 510 -36.48 -26.88 -35.64
C ARG A 510 -35.75 -27.64 -36.77
N THR A 511 -34.79 -28.46 -36.46
CA THR A 511 -33.95 -29.18 -37.43
C THR A 511 -34.70 -30.43 -37.94
N GLU A 512 -34.32 -30.93 -39.12
CA GLU A 512 -34.84 -32.19 -39.65
C GLU A 512 -34.51 -33.39 -38.77
N ALA A 513 -33.42 -33.35 -38.03
CA ALA A 513 -33.02 -34.37 -37.08
C ALA A 513 -34.02 -34.52 -35.93
N ALA A 514 -34.57 -33.44 -35.42
CA ALA A 514 -35.54 -33.41 -34.33
C ALA A 514 -36.91 -34.03 -34.71
N GLN A 515 -37.16 -34.31 -36.00
CA GLN A 515 -38.35 -35.10 -36.42
C GLN A 515 -38.20 -36.61 -36.15
N ARG A 516 -36.99 -37.04 -35.83
CA ARG A 516 -36.62 -38.47 -35.67
C ARG A 516 -36.13 -38.85 -34.30
N GLU A 517 -35.57 -37.87 -33.58
CA GLU A 517 -34.91 -38.04 -32.29
C GLU A 517 -35.34 -36.93 -31.33
N ASP A 518 -35.14 -37.14 -30.02
CA ASP A 518 -35.48 -36.17 -28.99
C ASP A 518 -34.57 -34.93 -29.09
N ALA A 519 -35.17 -33.74 -29.05
CA ALA A 519 -34.48 -32.46 -29.12
C ALA A 519 -33.43 -32.28 -28.00
N SER A 520 -33.72 -32.84 -26.81
CA SER A 520 -32.80 -32.79 -25.68
C SER A 520 -31.51 -33.57 -25.93
N GLU A 521 -31.64 -34.80 -26.50
CA GLU A 521 -30.50 -35.64 -26.82
C GLU A 521 -29.67 -35.06 -27.97
N LEU A 522 -30.34 -34.51 -28.97
CA LEU A 522 -29.69 -33.80 -30.08
C LEU A 522 -28.97 -32.52 -29.61
N THR A 523 -29.48 -31.85 -28.58
CA THR A 523 -28.82 -30.70 -27.98
C THR A 523 -27.51 -31.06 -27.36
N GLU A 524 -27.41 -32.18 -26.65
CA GLU A 524 -26.14 -32.67 -26.12
C GLU A 524 -25.13 -32.98 -27.22
N GLN A 525 -25.59 -33.60 -28.33
CA GLN A 525 -24.72 -33.82 -29.50
C GLN A 525 -24.20 -32.53 -30.11
N VAL A 526 -25.01 -31.47 -30.17
CA VAL A 526 -24.58 -30.15 -30.66
C VAL A 526 -23.59 -29.49 -29.71
N LEU A 527 -23.76 -29.64 -28.39
CA LEU A 527 -22.82 -29.16 -27.39
C LEU A 527 -21.47 -29.84 -27.48
N ASP A 528 -21.49 -31.19 -27.65
CA ASP A 528 -20.26 -31.99 -27.85
C ASP A 528 -19.51 -31.56 -29.11
N TYR A 529 -20.24 -31.39 -30.23
CA TYR A 529 -19.65 -30.89 -31.48
C TYR A 529 -18.99 -29.50 -31.30
N ALA A 530 -19.66 -28.59 -30.57
CA ALA A 530 -19.12 -27.26 -30.32
C ALA A 530 -17.87 -27.30 -29.41
N GLU A 531 -17.82 -28.20 -28.43
CA GLU A 531 -16.66 -28.40 -27.55
C GLU A 531 -15.49 -29.01 -28.33
N LEU A 532 -15.72 -29.96 -29.22
CA LEU A 532 -14.68 -30.48 -30.12
C LEU A 532 -14.07 -29.39 -31.01
N ARG A 533 -14.93 -28.48 -31.57
CA ARG A 533 -14.47 -27.35 -32.38
C ARG A 533 -13.60 -26.39 -31.54
N ARG A 534 -13.99 -26.13 -30.32
CA ARG A 534 -13.27 -25.28 -29.40
C ARG A 534 -11.90 -25.86 -29.04
N THR A 535 -11.88 -27.14 -28.68
CA THR A 535 -10.66 -27.88 -28.34
C THR A 535 -9.68 -27.91 -29.50
N LEU A 536 -10.16 -28.18 -30.72
CA LEU A 536 -9.33 -28.11 -31.91
C LEU A 536 -8.73 -26.71 -32.11
N SER A 537 -9.54 -25.68 -31.99
CA SER A 537 -9.07 -24.28 -32.12
C SER A 537 -8.02 -23.92 -31.08
N HIS A 538 -8.17 -24.42 -29.84
CA HIS A 538 -7.20 -24.23 -28.77
C HIS A 538 -5.86 -24.92 -29.09
N GLU A 539 -5.90 -26.21 -29.46
CA GLU A 539 -4.72 -26.99 -29.82
C GLU A 539 -3.96 -26.39 -31.02
N GLU A 540 -4.70 -25.91 -32.04
CA GLU A 540 -4.08 -25.22 -33.18
C GLU A 540 -3.41 -23.90 -32.80
N ARG A 541 -4.01 -23.14 -31.89
CA ARG A 541 -3.39 -21.90 -31.36
C ARG A 541 -2.17 -22.20 -30.52
N GLN A 542 -2.24 -23.23 -29.67
CA GLN A 542 -1.13 -23.65 -28.83
C GLN A 542 0.04 -24.12 -29.71
N ALA A 543 -0.21 -24.99 -30.66
CA ALA A 543 0.81 -25.46 -31.59
C ALA A 543 1.48 -24.31 -32.38
N LYS A 544 0.70 -23.30 -32.75
CA LYS A 544 1.26 -22.07 -33.37
C LYS A 544 2.15 -21.27 -32.43
N ARG A 545 1.78 -21.17 -31.13
CA ARG A 545 2.59 -20.49 -30.11
C ARG A 545 3.88 -21.24 -29.84
N ASP A 546 3.81 -22.55 -29.68
CA ASP A 546 4.97 -23.41 -29.42
C ASP A 546 5.96 -23.33 -30.58
N ALA A 547 5.50 -23.46 -31.81
CA ALA A 547 6.33 -23.28 -33.00
C ALA A 547 6.94 -21.86 -33.16
N ALA A 548 6.26 -20.84 -32.63
CA ALA A 548 6.81 -19.48 -32.60
C ALA A 548 7.89 -19.34 -31.52
N LEU A 549 7.71 -19.94 -30.36
CA LEU A 549 8.66 -19.95 -29.26
C LEU A 549 9.94 -20.73 -29.63
N GLU A 550 9.80 -21.95 -30.20
CA GLU A 550 10.92 -22.75 -30.68
C GLU A 550 11.74 -21.95 -31.70
N ARG A 551 11.09 -21.31 -32.65
CA ARG A 551 11.75 -20.45 -33.64
C ARG A 551 12.50 -19.29 -32.98
N GLN A 552 11.88 -18.62 -32.02
CA GLN A 552 12.51 -17.52 -31.30
C GLN A 552 13.78 -18.01 -30.60
N GLN A 553 13.72 -19.16 -29.93
CA GLN A 553 14.87 -19.75 -29.26
C GLN A 553 16.00 -20.12 -30.22
N GLU A 554 15.67 -20.65 -31.39
CA GLU A 554 16.66 -20.96 -32.44
C GLU A 554 17.34 -19.68 -32.96
N VAL A 555 16.57 -18.63 -33.21
CA VAL A 555 17.12 -17.34 -33.64
C VAL A 555 17.99 -16.73 -32.54
N GLU A 556 17.55 -16.75 -31.31
CA GLU A 556 18.33 -16.27 -30.16
C GLU A 556 19.65 -17.06 -30.02
N HIS A 557 19.62 -18.36 -30.19
CA HIS A 557 20.80 -19.19 -30.17
C HIS A 557 21.75 -18.79 -31.29
N LEU A 558 21.28 -18.64 -32.51
CA LEU A 558 22.07 -18.18 -33.64
C LEU A 558 22.69 -16.79 -33.35
N LEU A 559 21.86 -15.81 -32.93
CA LEU A 559 22.32 -14.44 -32.66
C LEU A 559 23.37 -14.37 -31.52
N ARG A 560 23.38 -15.34 -30.62
CA ARG A 560 24.37 -15.46 -29.55
C ARG A 560 25.69 -16.07 -30.04
N THR A 561 25.63 -16.92 -31.06
CA THR A 561 26.81 -17.67 -31.55
C THR A 561 27.54 -16.99 -32.73
N ILE A 562 26.91 -16.04 -33.40
CA ILE A 562 27.52 -15.31 -34.52
C ILE A 562 28.69 -14.44 -34.08
N ASN A 563 29.71 -14.38 -34.90
CA ASN A 563 30.92 -13.60 -34.67
C ASN A 563 30.98 -12.36 -35.58
N VAL A 564 31.79 -11.39 -35.18
CA VAL A 564 32.11 -10.24 -36.03
C VAL A 564 32.72 -10.71 -37.34
N GLY A 565 32.14 -10.29 -38.44
CA GLY A 565 32.52 -10.69 -39.80
C GLY A 565 31.63 -11.78 -40.41
N ASP A 566 30.78 -12.45 -39.64
CA ASP A 566 29.86 -13.40 -40.23
C ASP A 566 28.85 -12.69 -41.14
N VAL A 567 28.64 -13.27 -42.31
CA VAL A 567 27.69 -12.76 -43.31
C VAL A 567 26.43 -13.55 -43.27
N LEU A 568 25.33 -12.92 -43.00
CA LEU A 568 24.01 -13.50 -42.86
C LEU A 568 23.10 -13.24 -44.05
N ALA A 569 22.33 -14.24 -44.45
CA ALA A 569 21.16 -14.07 -45.28
C ALA A 569 19.95 -13.88 -44.32
N LEU A 570 19.39 -12.66 -44.30
CA LEU A 570 18.25 -12.31 -43.47
C LEU A 570 16.94 -12.61 -44.21
N PRO A 571 15.97 -13.27 -43.56
CA PRO A 571 14.69 -13.64 -44.19
C PRO A 571 13.72 -12.46 -44.24
N THR A 572 14.11 -11.37 -44.91
CA THR A 572 13.32 -10.15 -45.07
C THR A 572 12.73 -10.07 -46.46
N GLY A 573 11.38 -10.02 -46.55
CA GLY A 573 10.68 -9.87 -47.85
C GLY A 573 10.68 -11.12 -48.76
N LYS A 574 10.60 -10.93 -50.06
CA LYS A 574 10.56 -12.01 -51.06
C LYS A 574 11.94 -12.61 -51.31
N ASN A 575 12.99 -11.82 -51.20
CA ASN A 575 14.37 -12.25 -51.36
C ASN A 575 15.16 -12.01 -50.07
N PRO A 576 16.06 -12.89 -49.66
CA PRO A 576 16.91 -12.69 -48.49
C PRO A 576 17.86 -11.48 -48.71
N VAL A 577 17.91 -10.62 -47.69
CA VAL A 577 18.82 -9.48 -47.62
C VAL A 577 20.14 -9.93 -47.01
N THR A 578 21.27 -9.50 -47.60
CA THR A 578 22.59 -9.88 -47.09
C THR A 578 23.05 -8.84 -46.05
N ALA A 579 23.54 -9.28 -44.94
CA ALA A 579 24.06 -8.41 -43.89
C ALA A 579 25.32 -9.03 -43.26
N VAL A 580 26.23 -8.19 -42.76
CA VAL A 580 27.44 -8.65 -42.06
C VAL A 580 27.43 -8.17 -40.61
N VAL A 581 27.83 -9.03 -39.73
CA VAL A 581 27.93 -8.75 -38.29
C VAL A 581 29.12 -7.84 -38.04
N VAL A 582 28.91 -6.64 -37.55
CA VAL A 582 29.96 -5.68 -37.20
C VAL A 582 30.19 -5.54 -35.70
N ARG A 583 29.22 -5.99 -34.90
CA ARG A 583 29.36 -6.13 -33.46
C ARG A 583 28.50 -7.30 -32.99
N SER A 584 29.09 -8.29 -32.36
CA SER A 584 28.42 -9.42 -31.75
C SER A 584 27.88 -9.06 -30.37
N ASP A 585 26.87 -9.81 -29.88
CA ASP A 585 26.32 -9.68 -28.54
C ASP A 585 25.96 -11.09 -28.05
N SER A 586 26.66 -11.56 -27.01
CA SER A 586 26.45 -12.88 -26.41
C SER A 586 25.62 -12.86 -25.12
N GLY A 587 24.97 -11.72 -24.82
CA GLY A 587 24.14 -11.55 -23.63
C GLY A 587 22.90 -12.44 -23.61
N ARG A 588 22.15 -12.39 -22.50
CA ARG A 588 20.94 -13.21 -22.32
C ARG A 588 19.86 -12.90 -23.38
N ASN A 589 19.82 -11.69 -23.88
CA ASN A 589 18.94 -11.26 -24.98
C ASN A 589 19.83 -10.62 -26.07
N PRO A 590 20.41 -11.44 -26.98
CA PRO A 590 21.45 -10.95 -27.88
C PRO A 590 20.91 -9.96 -28.92
N ARG A 591 21.60 -8.83 -29.06
CA ARG A 591 21.28 -7.76 -30.04
C ARG A 591 22.51 -7.35 -30.84
N PRO A 592 23.03 -8.19 -31.70
CA PRO A 592 24.16 -7.85 -32.54
C PRO A 592 23.83 -6.69 -33.48
N THR A 593 24.88 -5.97 -33.90
CA THR A 593 24.76 -4.90 -34.89
C THR A 593 25.23 -5.41 -36.23
N LEU A 594 24.35 -5.22 -37.23
CA LEU A 594 24.58 -5.64 -38.62
C LEU A 594 24.71 -4.43 -39.52
N VAL A 595 25.48 -4.61 -40.59
CA VAL A 595 25.48 -3.69 -41.77
C VAL A 595 24.89 -4.46 -42.93
N LEU A 596 23.79 -3.92 -43.49
CA LEU A 596 23.10 -4.50 -44.63
C LEU A 596 23.82 -4.17 -45.93
N ASP A 597 23.54 -4.88 -47.00
CA ASP A 597 24.17 -4.66 -48.31
C ASP A 597 23.79 -3.32 -48.98
N ASP A 598 22.76 -2.64 -48.49
CA ASP A 598 22.43 -1.25 -48.88
C ASP A 598 23.19 -0.18 -48.05
N GLY A 599 23.89 -0.57 -47.02
CA GLY A 599 24.64 0.29 -46.13
C GLY A 599 23.87 0.76 -44.89
N TRP A 600 22.66 0.18 -44.65
CA TRP A 600 21.94 0.44 -43.42
C TRP A 600 22.58 -0.30 -42.23
N VAL A 601 22.61 0.34 -41.08
CA VAL A 601 23.16 -0.25 -39.83
C VAL A 601 22.00 -0.48 -38.89
N GLU A 602 21.77 -1.75 -38.58
CA GLU A 602 20.67 -2.18 -37.74
C GLU A 602 21.12 -3.03 -36.58
N ARG A 603 20.46 -2.87 -35.44
CA ARG A 603 20.63 -3.71 -34.26
C ARG A 603 19.46 -4.67 -34.20
N VAL A 604 19.70 -5.93 -34.45
CA VAL A 604 18.64 -6.92 -34.62
C VAL A 604 18.39 -7.73 -33.35
N ALA A 605 17.15 -8.13 -33.13
CA ALA A 605 16.73 -9.00 -32.04
C ALA A 605 15.95 -10.20 -32.61
N ALA A 606 15.78 -11.26 -31.85
CA ALA A 606 15.17 -12.49 -32.32
C ALA A 606 13.72 -12.33 -32.80
N ASP A 607 12.97 -11.45 -32.16
CA ASP A 607 11.57 -11.15 -32.47
C ASP A 607 11.36 -10.47 -33.82
N MET A 608 12.42 -9.90 -34.39
CA MET A 608 12.40 -9.27 -35.72
C MET A 608 12.35 -10.29 -36.86
N PHE A 609 12.64 -11.56 -36.61
CA PHE A 609 12.77 -12.60 -37.65
C PHE A 609 11.58 -13.56 -37.67
N ARG A 610 10.98 -13.71 -38.85
CA ARG A 610 9.94 -14.73 -39.08
C ARG A 610 10.49 -16.13 -39.36
N ASN A 611 11.73 -16.23 -39.81
CA ASN A 611 12.48 -17.47 -40.05
C ASN A 611 13.91 -17.27 -39.59
N THR A 612 14.63 -18.34 -39.27
CA THR A 612 15.99 -18.27 -38.78
C THR A 612 16.96 -17.77 -39.87
N PRO A 613 17.74 -16.68 -39.63
CA PRO A 613 18.80 -16.26 -40.55
C PRO A 613 19.81 -17.38 -40.81
N VAL A 614 20.50 -17.30 -41.97
CA VAL A 614 21.49 -18.33 -42.35
C VAL A 614 22.85 -17.65 -42.55
N ILE A 615 23.90 -18.23 -41.97
CA ILE A 615 25.28 -17.81 -42.22
C ILE A 615 25.69 -18.29 -43.61
N ILE A 616 26.08 -17.36 -44.52
CA ILE A 616 26.41 -17.62 -45.91
C ILE A 616 27.86 -17.30 -46.26
N GLY A 617 28.63 -16.81 -45.31
CA GLY A 617 30.03 -16.49 -45.49
C GLY A 617 30.65 -15.74 -44.31
N HIS A 618 31.92 -15.36 -44.50
CA HIS A 618 32.62 -14.55 -43.50
C HIS A 618 33.45 -13.46 -44.19
N MET A 619 33.52 -12.29 -43.63
CA MET A 619 34.27 -11.15 -44.09
C MET A 619 35.13 -10.57 -42.98
N ARG A 620 36.39 -10.22 -43.30
CA ARG A 620 37.24 -9.56 -42.31
C ARG A 620 36.78 -8.15 -42.03
N ILE A 621 36.49 -7.85 -40.79
CA ILE A 621 36.07 -6.56 -40.32
C ILE A 621 37.21 -5.87 -39.57
N HIS A 622 37.57 -4.66 -39.97
CA HIS A 622 38.63 -3.90 -39.26
C HIS A 622 38.11 -3.36 -37.92
N ARG A 623 38.92 -3.40 -36.86
CA ARG A 623 38.55 -2.95 -35.51
C ARG A 623 37.96 -1.52 -35.45
N GLY A 624 38.26 -0.64 -36.41
CA GLY A 624 37.67 0.69 -36.50
C GLY A 624 36.18 0.69 -36.85
N VAL A 625 35.70 -0.34 -37.55
CA VAL A 625 34.30 -0.50 -37.93
C VAL A 625 33.46 -0.89 -36.72
N GLU A 626 33.97 -1.74 -35.87
CA GLU A 626 33.31 -2.12 -34.61
C GLU A 626 33.00 -0.91 -33.70
N ARG A 627 33.99 0.01 -33.63
CA ARG A 627 33.87 1.24 -32.79
C ARG A 627 32.89 2.27 -33.36
N ALA A 628 32.82 2.41 -34.70
CA ALA A 628 32.00 3.39 -35.38
C ALA A 628 31.26 2.80 -36.63
N PRO A 629 30.31 1.85 -36.46
CA PRO A 629 29.68 1.12 -37.55
C PRO A 629 29.03 2.05 -38.56
N LYS A 630 28.32 3.07 -38.13
CA LYS A 630 27.64 4.05 -39.02
C LYS A 630 28.58 4.83 -39.93
N ARG A 631 29.78 5.15 -39.45
CA ARG A 631 30.78 5.90 -40.23
C ARG A 631 31.35 5.09 -41.40
N HIS A 632 31.43 3.77 -41.21
CA HIS A 632 32.08 2.84 -42.17
C HIS A 632 31.05 2.01 -42.95
N ALA A 633 29.76 2.17 -42.71
CA ALA A 633 28.68 1.34 -43.25
C ALA A 633 28.70 1.23 -44.77
N ARG A 634 28.88 2.35 -45.49
CA ARG A 634 28.94 2.36 -46.96
C ARG A 634 30.13 1.60 -47.54
N ALA A 635 31.29 1.68 -46.90
CA ALA A 635 32.50 0.95 -47.29
C ALA A 635 32.32 -0.56 -47.07
N VAL A 636 31.76 -0.94 -45.92
CA VAL A 636 31.44 -2.32 -45.57
C VAL A 636 30.41 -2.91 -46.54
N ALA A 637 29.32 -2.21 -46.79
CA ALA A 637 28.30 -2.65 -47.75
C ALA A 637 28.84 -2.77 -49.19
N SER A 638 29.76 -1.88 -49.61
CA SER A 638 30.43 -2.00 -50.92
C SER A 638 31.29 -3.24 -51.02
N GLN A 639 32.02 -3.58 -49.96
CA GLN A 639 32.82 -4.81 -49.88
C GLN A 639 31.93 -6.05 -49.86
N LEU A 640 30.84 -6.04 -49.07
CA LEU A 640 29.86 -7.11 -48.97
C LEU A 640 29.23 -7.45 -50.35
N ARG A 641 28.89 -6.43 -51.16
CA ARG A 641 28.32 -6.62 -52.49
C ARG A 641 29.30 -7.23 -53.48
N ARG A 642 30.59 -7.05 -53.28
CA ARG A 642 31.63 -7.60 -54.17
C ARG A 642 31.96 -9.05 -53.85
N MET A 643 31.50 -9.60 -52.74
CA MET A 643 31.71 -10.99 -52.36
C MET A 643 30.83 -11.89 -53.23
N HIS A 644 31.42 -12.98 -53.71
CA HIS A 644 30.71 -14.05 -54.37
C HIS A 644 30.14 -14.97 -53.26
N LEU A 645 28.87 -14.78 -52.94
CA LEU A 645 28.16 -15.51 -51.88
C LEU A 645 27.10 -16.39 -52.51
N ASP A 646 27.06 -17.64 -52.05
CA ASP A 646 25.96 -18.57 -52.39
C ASP A 646 24.71 -18.17 -51.58
N LYS A 647 23.87 -17.33 -52.17
CA LYS A 647 22.64 -16.88 -51.55
C LYS A 647 21.55 -17.91 -51.69
N PRO A 648 20.94 -18.39 -50.60
CA PRO A 648 19.80 -19.25 -50.68
C PRO A 648 18.65 -18.60 -51.41
N LYS A 649 18.11 -19.23 -52.44
CA LYS A 649 16.96 -18.67 -53.23
C LYS A 649 15.71 -18.46 -52.37
N LYS A 650 15.54 -19.24 -51.32
CA LYS A 650 14.50 -19.10 -50.26
C LYS A 650 15.02 -19.65 -48.96
N ILE A 651 14.82 -18.91 -47.85
CA ILE A 651 14.97 -19.46 -46.53
C ILE A 651 13.66 -20.19 -46.22
N ARG A 652 13.71 -21.54 -46.09
CA ARG A 652 12.51 -22.33 -45.83
C ARG A 652 11.88 -21.93 -44.49
N PRO A 653 10.55 -21.76 -44.47
CA PRO A 653 9.87 -21.61 -43.19
C PRO A 653 10.06 -22.88 -42.37
N HIS A 654 10.20 -22.73 -41.08
CA HIS A 654 10.19 -23.86 -40.16
C HIS A 654 8.99 -24.76 -40.46
N ALA A 655 9.18 -26.07 -40.55
CA ALA A 655 8.11 -27.01 -40.86
C ALA A 655 6.95 -26.78 -39.86
N ARG A 656 5.75 -26.63 -40.38
CA ARG A 656 4.57 -26.58 -39.52
C ARG A 656 4.47 -27.91 -38.78
N GLY A 657 4.89 -27.93 -37.51
CA GLY A 657 4.61 -29.02 -36.59
C GLY A 657 3.09 -29.09 -36.39
N GLY A 658 2.42 -29.89 -37.20
CA GLY A 658 1.02 -30.23 -36.98
C GLY A 658 0.94 -31.07 -35.71
N SER A 659 0.26 -30.58 -34.66
CA SER A 659 -0.02 -31.36 -33.46
C SER A 659 -0.79 -32.62 -33.90
N LYS A 660 -0.27 -33.79 -33.57
CA LYS A 660 -0.95 -35.06 -33.84
C LYS A 660 -2.35 -35.07 -33.25
N LYS A 661 -2.48 -34.47 -32.06
CA LYS A 661 -3.75 -34.30 -31.36
C LYS A 661 -4.74 -33.39 -32.13
N ALA A 662 -4.26 -32.33 -32.79
CA ALA A 662 -5.11 -31.50 -33.63
C ALA A 662 -5.58 -32.24 -34.90
N ALA A 663 -4.78 -33.17 -35.44
CA ALA A 663 -5.19 -34.01 -36.56
C ALA A 663 -6.27 -35.03 -36.14
N ASP A 664 -6.12 -35.66 -34.99
CA ASP A 664 -7.10 -36.59 -34.44
C ASP A 664 -8.44 -35.87 -34.11
N LEU A 665 -8.38 -34.69 -33.51
CA LEU A 665 -9.57 -33.88 -33.26
C LEU A 665 -10.29 -33.44 -34.54
N ARG A 666 -9.57 -33.15 -35.63
CA ARG A 666 -10.18 -32.86 -36.93
C ARG A 666 -10.93 -34.08 -37.46
N ASN A 667 -10.35 -35.27 -37.34
CA ASN A 667 -10.99 -36.50 -37.76
C ASN A 667 -12.26 -36.78 -36.96
N GLN A 668 -12.21 -36.62 -35.62
CA GLN A 668 -13.38 -36.77 -34.77
C GLN A 668 -14.49 -35.79 -35.17
N LEU A 669 -14.12 -34.53 -35.42
CA LEU A 669 -15.07 -33.50 -35.85
C LEU A 669 -15.76 -33.82 -37.17
N HIS A 670 -15.02 -34.38 -38.13
CA HIS A 670 -15.56 -34.76 -39.44
C HIS A 670 -16.52 -35.98 -39.40
N VAL A 671 -16.29 -36.88 -38.45
CA VAL A 671 -17.13 -38.09 -38.26
C VAL A 671 -18.34 -37.79 -37.40
N HIS A 672 -18.36 -36.64 -36.70
CA HIS A 672 -19.43 -36.30 -35.80
C HIS A 672 -20.79 -36.09 -36.53
N PRO A 673 -21.91 -36.65 -36.05
CA PRO A 673 -23.21 -36.58 -36.72
C PRO A 673 -23.64 -35.17 -37.14
N VAL A 674 -23.49 -34.21 -36.22
CA VAL A 674 -23.82 -32.79 -36.42
C VAL A 674 -23.02 -32.14 -37.56
N HIS A 675 -21.88 -32.68 -37.92
CA HIS A 675 -21.01 -32.14 -38.99
C HIS A 675 -21.72 -32.12 -40.36
N SER A 676 -22.63 -33.06 -40.56
CA SER A 676 -23.41 -33.18 -41.81
C SER A 676 -24.66 -32.30 -41.84
N TRP A 677 -25.07 -31.66 -40.72
CA TRP A 677 -26.30 -30.87 -40.67
C TRP A 677 -26.16 -29.56 -41.41
N ALA A 678 -27.21 -29.10 -42.08
CA ALA A 678 -27.26 -27.83 -42.80
C ALA A 678 -27.06 -26.63 -41.86
N GLU A 679 -27.66 -26.67 -40.67
CA GLU A 679 -27.69 -25.61 -39.65
C GLU A 679 -26.48 -25.66 -38.71
N ARG A 680 -25.50 -26.54 -38.94
CA ARG A 680 -24.38 -26.78 -38.01
C ARG A 680 -23.63 -25.54 -37.54
N GLU A 681 -23.47 -24.51 -38.41
CA GLU A 681 -22.74 -23.28 -38.06
C GLU A 681 -23.51 -22.41 -37.08
N GLU A 682 -24.82 -22.29 -37.28
CA GLU A 682 -25.71 -21.53 -36.39
C GLU A 682 -25.82 -22.23 -35.03
N LEU A 683 -26.06 -23.53 -35.05
CA LEU A 683 -26.13 -24.36 -33.84
C LEU A 683 -24.81 -24.35 -33.06
N ALA A 684 -23.68 -24.49 -33.75
CA ALA A 684 -22.36 -24.48 -33.09
C ALA A 684 -22.04 -23.11 -32.47
N LYS A 685 -22.47 -22.01 -33.11
CA LYS A 685 -22.32 -20.65 -32.57
C LYS A 685 -23.16 -20.47 -31.28
N LYS A 686 -24.41 -20.92 -31.31
CA LYS A 686 -25.27 -20.86 -30.13
C LYS A 686 -24.79 -21.78 -29.01
N ALA A 687 -24.36 -23.00 -29.34
CA ALA A 687 -23.76 -23.95 -28.40
C ALA A 687 -22.51 -23.39 -27.72
N GLN A 688 -21.68 -22.63 -28.44
CA GLN A 688 -20.54 -21.92 -27.82
C GLN A 688 -20.97 -20.90 -26.77
N SER A 689 -22.11 -20.22 -26.95
CA SER A 689 -22.67 -19.32 -25.93
C SER A 689 -23.10 -20.08 -24.69
N VAL A 690 -23.78 -21.23 -24.85
CA VAL A 690 -24.16 -22.12 -23.75
C VAL A 690 -22.95 -22.63 -23.00
N LEU A 691 -21.94 -23.15 -23.69
CA LEU A 691 -20.70 -23.64 -23.08
C LEU A 691 -19.94 -22.51 -22.34
N LYS A 692 -20.00 -21.28 -22.84
CA LYS A 692 -19.41 -20.13 -22.16
C LYS A 692 -20.18 -19.75 -20.91
N ALA A 693 -21.51 -19.76 -20.95
CA ALA A 693 -22.37 -19.51 -19.80
C ALA A 693 -22.19 -20.59 -18.73
N GLY A 694 -22.14 -21.87 -19.12
CA GLY A 694 -21.90 -23.00 -18.22
C GLY A 694 -20.57 -22.89 -17.47
N ARG A 695 -19.47 -22.57 -18.18
CA ARG A 695 -18.16 -22.36 -17.53
C ARG A 695 -18.15 -21.16 -16.58
N ARG A 696 -18.87 -20.08 -16.88
CA ARG A 696 -18.99 -18.95 -15.97
C ARG A 696 -19.77 -19.32 -14.72
N TRP A 697 -20.83 -20.09 -14.87
CA TRP A 697 -21.59 -20.58 -13.74
C TRP A 697 -20.76 -21.54 -12.87
N GLU A 698 -20.08 -22.52 -13.46
CA GLU A 698 -19.20 -23.45 -12.73
C GLU A 698 -18.07 -22.73 -12.00
N TYR A 699 -17.43 -21.76 -12.67
CA TYR A 699 -16.40 -20.94 -12.04
C TYR A 699 -16.94 -20.19 -10.81
N GLN A 700 -18.08 -19.51 -10.97
CA GLN A 700 -18.72 -18.77 -9.89
C GLN A 700 -19.18 -19.70 -8.75
N LYS A 701 -19.65 -20.88 -9.09
CA LYS A 701 -20.02 -21.93 -8.13
C LYS A 701 -18.80 -22.43 -7.34
N GLN A 702 -17.72 -22.77 -8.02
CA GLN A 702 -16.47 -23.17 -7.37
C GLN A 702 -15.89 -22.06 -6.50
N GLU A 703 -15.96 -20.82 -6.94
CA GLU A 703 -15.53 -19.66 -6.14
C GLU A 703 -16.41 -19.45 -4.90
N SER A 704 -17.71 -19.74 -4.99
CA SER A 704 -18.63 -19.65 -3.85
C SER A 704 -18.55 -20.86 -2.90
N GLU A 705 -18.14 -22.02 -3.41
CA GLU A 705 -17.95 -23.27 -2.63
C GLU A 705 -16.56 -23.35 -1.97
N GLN A 706 -15.60 -22.51 -2.37
CA GLN A 706 -14.37 -22.37 -1.61
C GLN A 706 -14.77 -21.76 -0.26
N PRO A 707 -14.61 -22.48 0.84
CA PRO A 707 -14.82 -21.91 2.16
C PRO A 707 -13.85 -20.74 2.25
N GLY A 708 -14.36 -19.53 2.21
CA GLY A 708 -13.60 -18.40 2.73
C GLY A 708 -13.18 -18.84 4.12
N ASP A 709 -11.87 -18.88 4.38
CA ASP A 709 -11.38 -19.24 5.71
C ASP A 709 -12.09 -18.33 6.70
N SER A 710 -13.08 -18.88 7.41
CA SER A 710 -13.80 -18.16 8.44
C SER A 710 -12.76 -17.72 9.47
N LEU A 711 -12.89 -16.52 9.99
CA LEU A 711 -11.97 -16.02 11.02
C LEU A 711 -11.93 -16.94 12.22
N THR A 712 -13.08 -17.53 12.56
CA THR A 712 -13.18 -18.54 13.63
C THR A 712 -12.40 -19.81 13.29
N ALA A 713 -12.45 -20.31 12.05
CA ALA A 713 -11.65 -21.45 11.64
C ALA A 713 -10.13 -21.15 11.63
N THR A 714 -9.77 -19.92 11.30
CA THR A 714 -8.36 -19.47 11.40
C THR A 714 -7.94 -19.38 12.87
N PHE A 715 -8.80 -18.88 13.73
CA PHE A 715 -8.57 -18.81 15.17
C PHE A 715 -8.39 -20.21 15.76
N ASP A 716 -9.26 -21.17 15.41
CA ASP A 716 -9.15 -22.56 15.87
C ASP A 716 -7.81 -23.19 15.48
N ARG A 717 -7.32 -22.91 14.26
CA ARG A 717 -6.00 -23.36 13.81
C ARG A 717 -4.86 -22.71 14.59
N ILE A 718 -4.99 -21.42 14.92
CA ILE A 718 -4.04 -20.71 15.78
C ILE A 718 -4.02 -21.35 17.17
N ILE A 719 -5.18 -21.59 17.77
CA ILE A 719 -5.26 -22.24 19.09
C ILE A 719 -4.67 -23.66 19.06
N ALA A 720 -4.93 -24.42 18.00
CA ALA A 720 -4.36 -25.76 17.86
C ALA A 720 -2.81 -25.72 17.79
N LEU A 721 -2.23 -24.74 17.07
CA LEU A 721 -0.78 -24.54 17.06
C LEU A 721 -0.25 -24.09 18.42
N LEU A 722 -0.94 -23.17 19.09
CA LEU A 722 -0.55 -22.68 20.41
C LEU A 722 -0.65 -23.77 21.46
N GLU A 723 -1.61 -24.68 21.36
CA GLU A 723 -1.74 -25.86 22.22
C GLU A 723 -0.57 -26.82 21.99
N GLU A 724 -0.25 -27.15 20.76
CA GLU A 724 0.89 -27.99 20.41
C GLU A 724 2.21 -27.42 20.95
N LEU A 725 2.37 -26.10 20.90
CA LEU A 725 3.54 -25.40 21.42
C LEU A 725 3.46 -25.15 22.94
N GLY A 726 2.35 -25.50 23.61
CA GLY A 726 2.18 -25.40 25.05
C GLY A 726 1.95 -23.98 25.58
N TYR A 727 1.36 -23.10 24.81
CA TYR A 727 0.93 -21.76 25.23
C TYR A 727 -0.53 -21.72 25.71
N VAL A 728 -1.32 -22.67 25.26
CA VAL A 728 -2.74 -22.83 25.62
C VAL A 728 -2.99 -24.30 25.93
N GLU A 729 -3.89 -24.59 26.87
CA GLU A 729 -4.44 -25.91 27.11
C GLU A 729 -5.91 -25.91 26.73
N THR A 730 -6.34 -26.92 25.97
CA THR A 730 -7.75 -27.08 25.58
C THR A 730 -8.37 -28.33 26.21
N TRP A 731 -9.66 -28.28 26.51
CA TRP A 731 -10.43 -29.45 26.98
C TRP A 731 -11.89 -29.31 26.57
N THR A 732 -12.61 -30.43 26.72
CA THR A 732 -14.05 -30.42 26.57
C THR A 732 -14.69 -30.34 27.96
N ALA A 733 -15.42 -29.26 28.24
CA ALA A 733 -16.10 -29.06 29.52
C ALA A 733 -17.32 -29.96 29.64
N GLU A 734 -17.87 -30.07 30.88
CA GLU A 734 -19.12 -30.77 31.12
C GLU A 734 -20.24 -30.18 30.25
N GLY A 735 -20.86 -31.00 29.39
CA GLY A 735 -21.85 -30.57 28.42
C GLY A 735 -21.33 -30.53 26.96
N GLY A 736 -20.08 -30.92 26.70
CA GLY A 736 -19.53 -31.07 25.37
C GLY A 736 -19.04 -29.76 24.72
N THR A 737 -18.98 -28.65 25.48
CA THR A 737 -18.47 -27.35 24.97
C THR A 737 -16.96 -27.31 25.05
N PRO A 738 -16.26 -26.85 23.96
CA PRO A 738 -14.82 -26.60 24.00
C PRO A 738 -14.51 -25.50 25.01
N ALA A 739 -13.40 -25.66 25.72
CA ALA A 739 -12.86 -24.68 26.66
C ALA A 739 -11.34 -24.60 26.47
N ALA A 740 -10.77 -23.47 26.78
CA ALA A 740 -9.32 -23.25 26.70
C ALA A 740 -8.86 -22.37 27.86
N MET A 741 -7.60 -22.58 28.27
CA MET A 741 -6.93 -21.78 29.27
C MET A 741 -5.51 -21.44 28.79
N VAL A 742 -5.08 -20.25 29.10
CA VAL A 742 -3.72 -19.80 28.82
C VAL A 742 -2.76 -20.35 29.86
N THR A 743 -1.64 -20.91 29.42
CA THR A 743 -0.57 -21.39 30.29
C THR A 743 0.31 -20.23 30.78
N GLU A 744 1.21 -20.47 31.73
CA GLU A 744 2.23 -19.47 32.13
C GLU A 744 3.05 -18.97 30.93
N GLU A 745 3.38 -19.86 29.99
CA GLU A 745 4.08 -19.47 28.74
C GLU A 745 3.19 -18.62 27.84
N GLY A 746 1.90 -18.92 27.79
CA GLY A 746 0.94 -18.08 27.08
C GLY A 746 0.79 -16.69 27.69
N GLU A 747 0.80 -16.54 29.02
CA GLU A 747 0.80 -15.23 29.68
C GLU A 747 2.03 -14.39 29.33
N LYS A 748 3.18 -15.03 29.09
CA LYS A 748 4.40 -14.37 28.66
C LYS A 748 4.29 -13.93 27.20
N LEU A 749 3.74 -14.77 26.31
CA LEU A 749 3.45 -14.44 24.92
C LEU A 749 2.45 -13.27 24.83
N ALA A 750 1.43 -13.25 25.68
CA ALA A 750 0.41 -12.20 25.72
C ALA A 750 0.98 -10.78 25.89
N ARG A 751 2.21 -10.65 26.41
CA ARG A 751 2.91 -9.39 26.63
C ARG A 751 3.74 -8.90 25.42
N ILE A 752 3.79 -9.70 24.34
CA ILE A 752 4.55 -9.39 23.12
C ILE A 752 3.58 -8.96 22.02
N HIS A 753 3.51 -7.69 21.75
CA HIS A 753 2.62 -7.11 20.73
C HIS A 753 3.40 -6.79 19.46
N HIS A 754 3.78 -7.83 18.70
CA HIS A 754 4.57 -7.71 17.50
C HIS A 754 4.16 -8.75 16.46
N GLU A 755 4.39 -8.49 15.17
CA GLU A 755 4.10 -9.43 14.07
C GLU A 755 4.86 -10.76 14.19
N SER A 756 6.02 -10.76 14.83
CA SER A 756 6.85 -11.94 15.09
C SER A 756 6.74 -12.39 16.56
N ASP A 757 5.61 -12.15 17.20
CA ASP A 757 5.36 -12.40 18.63
C ASP A 757 5.72 -13.83 19.05
N LEU A 758 5.20 -14.82 18.33
CA LEU A 758 5.44 -16.25 18.62
C LEU A 758 6.90 -16.64 18.39
N LEU A 759 7.55 -16.12 17.34
CA LEU A 759 8.98 -16.35 17.11
C LEU A 759 9.84 -15.79 18.26
N VAL A 760 9.57 -14.55 18.69
CA VAL A 760 10.27 -13.91 19.80
C VAL A 760 10.03 -14.69 21.10
N ALA A 761 8.79 -15.08 21.38
CA ALA A 761 8.45 -15.90 22.55
C ALA A 761 9.20 -17.24 22.57
N GLN A 762 9.27 -17.93 21.42
CA GLN A 762 10.01 -19.18 21.28
C GLN A 762 11.52 -19.00 21.53
N CYS A 763 12.11 -17.91 21.00
CA CYS A 763 13.52 -17.62 21.25
C CYS A 763 13.81 -17.34 22.73
N LEU A 764 12.97 -16.57 23.40
CA LEU A 764 13.06 -16.27 24.82
C LEU A 764 12.87 -17.52 25.69
N ARG A 765 11.83 -18.31 25.41
CA ARG A 765 11.52 -19.56 26.12
C ARG A 765 12.64 -20.58 26.05
N ARG A 766 13.33 -20.66 24.92
CA ARG A 766 14.47 -21.57 24.70
C ARG A 766 15.79 -21.01 25.23
N GLY A 767 15.81 -19.80 25.82
CA GLY A 767 16.99 -19.16 26.37
C GLY A 767 18.04 -18.76 25.32
N LEU A 768 17.65 -18.60 24.05
CA LEU A 768 18.60 -18.35 22.94
C LEU A 768 19.28 -16.98 23.02
N TRP A 769 18.76 -16.09 23.82
CA TRP A 769 19.23 -14.71 23.98
C TRP A 769 19.71 -14.39 25.40
N ASP A 770 19.80 -15.40 26.30
CA ASP A 770 20.09 -15.20 27.72
C ASP A 770 21.49 -14.63 27.99
N ASP A 771 22.49 -15.10 27.24
CA ASP A 771 23.89 -14.72 27.42
C ASP A 771 24.33 -13.50 26.61
N LEU A 772 23.39 -12.88 25.87
CA LEU A 772 23.71 -11.73 25.02
C LEU A 772 23.90 -10.46 25.86
N ASP A 773 24.96 -9.72 25.51
CA ASP A 773 25.15 -8.38 26.03
C ASP A 773 24.08 -7.39 25.50
N PRO A 774 23.96 -6.17 26.03
CA PRO A 774 22.94 -5.23 25.58
C PRO A 774 23.00 -4.90 24.08
N ALA A 775 24.18 -4.82 23.46
CA ALA A 775 24.33 -4.51 22.05
C ALA A 775 23.98 -5.72 21.17
N GLU A 776 24.40 -6.90 21.60
CA GLU A 776 24.08 -8.17 20.94
C GLU A 776 22.58 -8.48 21.00
N LEU A 777 21.94 -8.27 22.16
CA LEU A 777 20.49 -8.46 22.29
C LEU A 777 19.71 -7.51 21.40
N ALA A 778 20.08 -6.22 21.35
CA ALA A 778 19.43 -5.27 20.46
C ALA A 778 19.59 -5.68 18.98
N ALA A 779 20.75 -6.23 18.61
CA ALA A 779 21.01 -6.75 17.27
C ALA A 779 20.18 -7.99 16.94
N ALA A 780 20.07 -8.96 17.87
CA ALA A 780 19.26 -10.16 17.68
C ALA A 780 17.75 -9.80 17.55
N VAL A 781 17.25 -8.94 18.45
CA VAL A 781 15.87 -8.44 18.39
C VAL A 781 15.60 -7.69 17.10
N SER A 782 16.59 -6.91 16.62
CA SER A 782 16.43 -6.15 15.37
C SER A 782 16.16 -7.03 14.15
N ALA A 783 16.66 -8.26 14.15
CA ALA A 783 16.39 -9.21 13.05
C ALA A 783 14.91 -9.56 12.91
N CYS A 784 14.17 -9.59 14.01
CA CYS A 784 12.72 -9.84 14.00
C CYS A 784 11.90 -8.60 13.61
N VAL A 785 12.45 -7.40 13.78
CA VAL A 785 11.75 -6.11 13.62
C VAL A 785 12.05 -5.44 12.28
N PHE A 786 13.26 -5.60 11.78
CA PHE A 786 13.73 -4.89 10.60
C PHE A 786 13.21 -5.51 9.31
N GLU A 787 12.85 -4.64 8.37
CA GLU A 787 12.46 -5.00 7.01
C GLU A 787 13.29 -4.21 6.00
N ASN A 788 14.01 -4.93 5.15
CA ASN A 788 14.79 -4.32 4.09
C ASN A 788 13.87 -4.03 2.89
N ARG A 789 13.93 -2.80 2.39
CA ARG A 789 13.14 -2.37 1.23
C ARG A 789 13.57 -2.98 -0.10
N ARG A 790 14.75 -3.57 -0.15
CA ARG A 790 15.30 -4.23 -1.33
C ARG A 790 15.87 -5.55 -0.91
N GLU A 791 15.61 -6.57 -1.68
CA GLU A 791 16.31 -7.84 -1.51
C GLU A 791 17.80 -7.61 -1.60
N SER A 792 18.52 -8.06 -0.60
CA SER A 792 19.97 -8.00 -0.54
C SER A 792 20.55 -9.41 -0.59
N THR A 793 21.44 -9.63 -1.51
CA THR A 793 22.23 -10.88 -1.58
C THR A 793 23.52 -10.80 -0.77
N VAL A 794 23.72 -9.69 -0.05
CA VAL A 794 24.91 -9.48 0.77
C VAL A 794 24.82 -10.35 2.02
N ARG A 795 25.84 -11.18 2.24
CA ARG A 795 25.97 -11.93 3.49
C ARG A 795 26.38 -10.95 4.59
N THR A 796 25.49 -10.72 5.54
CA THR A 796 25.76 -9.86 6.70
C THR A 796 26.81 -10.52 7.58
N GLN A 797 27.88 -9.79 7.88
CA GLN A 797 28.89 -10.18 8.86
C GLN A 797 28.48 -9.62 10.22
N LEU A 798 28.25 -10.48 11.18
CA LEU A 798 27.85 -10.08 12.52
C LEU A 798 29.09 -9.72 13.39
N PRO A 799 28.95 -8.80 14.35
CA PRO A 799 30.10 -8.26 15.11
C PRO A 799 30.75 -9.25 16.07
N THR A 800 30.02 -10.24 16.59
CA THR A 800 30.51 -11.18 17.61
C THR A 800 30.02 -12.60 17.32
N ASP A 801 30.82 -13.59 17.80
CA ASP A 801 30.47 -15.02 17.65
C ASP A 801 29.18 -15.36 18.41
N ALA A 802 28.97 -14.77 19.60
CA ALA A 802 27.77 -14.98 20.39
C ALA A 802 26.49 -14.53 19.65
N LEU A 803 26.56 -13.37 19.00
CA LEU A 803 25.44 -12.88 18.17
C LEU A 803 25.25 -13.77 16.94
N GLU A 804 26.31 -14.25 16.30
CA GLU A 804 26.21 -15.13 15.13
C GLU A 804 25.52 -16.46 15.50
N GLU A 805 25.87 -17.03 16.66
CA GLU A 805 25.22 -18.22 17.20
C GLU A 805 23.74 -17.99 17.54
N ALA A 806 23.43 -16.91 18.26
CA ALA A 806 22.06 -16.57 18.63
C ALA A 806 21.17 -16.36 17.39
N VAL A 807 21.68 -15.66 16.38
CA VAL A 807 20.97 -15.44 15.12
C VAL A 807 20.78 -16.76 14.34
N ALA A 808 21.82 -17.61 14.30
CA ALA A 808 21.71 -18.92 13.63
C ALA A 808 20.63 -19.80 14.30
N HIS A 809 20.53 -19.75 15.63
CA HIS A 809 19.48 -20.43 16.38
C HIS A 809 18.11 -19.81 16.15
N THR A 810 17.99 -18.49 16.14
CA THR A 810 16.74 -17.77 15.82
C THR A 810 16.22 -18.16 14.43
N LEU A 811 17.09 -18.23 13.41
CA LEU A 811 16.73 -18.67 12.07
C LEU A 811 16.32 -20.15 12.00
N ARG A 812 16.86 -21.00 12.88
CA ARG A 812 16.42 -22.40 12.98
C ARG A 812 15.00 -22.47 13.58
N VAL A 813 14.75 -21.76 14.67
CA VAL A 813 13.41 -21.67 15.28
C VAL A 813 12.39 -21.11 14.30
N TYR A 814 12.75 -20.09 13.53
CA TYR A 814 11.93 -19.56 12.47
C TYR A 814 11.52 -20.62 11.45
N LYS A 815 12.45 -21.45 10.98
CA LYS A 815 12.15 -22.53 10.03
C LYS A 815 11.25 -23.60 10.60
N GLU A 816 11.46 -23.96 11.87
CA GLU A 816 10.57 -24.87 12.61
C GLU A 816 9.16 -24.30 12.68
N LEU A 817 9.04 -23.04 13.10
CA LEU A 817 7.76 -22.36 13.21
C LEU A 817 7.02 -22.26 11.87
N VAL A 818 7.69 -21.89 10.78
CA VAL A 818 7.07 -21.84 9.45
C VAL A 818 6.54 -23.21 9.02
N SER A 819 7.28 -24.30 9.29
CA SER A 819 6.82 -25.65 9.00
C SER A 819 5.57 -26.03 9.81
N ASP A 820 5.50 -25.59 11.07
CA ASP A 820 4.34 -25.81 11.93
C ASP A 820 3.12 -24.98 11.45
N GLU A 821 3.35 -23.72 11.07
CA GLU A 821 2.34 -22.83 10.50
C GLU A 821 1.76 -23.40 9.19
N GLU A 822 2.62 -23.90 8.29
CA GLU A 822 2.18 -24.53 7.04
C GLU A 822 1.33 -25.79 7.31
N ARG A 823 1.72 -26.60 8.28
CA ARG A 823 0.98 -27.80 8.69
C ARG A 823 -0.41 -27.44 9.24
N HIS A 824 -0.52 -26.33 9.97
CA HIS A 824 -1.79 -25.80 10.48
C HIS A 824 -2.51 -24.90 9.46
N ARG A 825 -2.02 -24.75 8.24
CA ARG A 825 -2.58 -23.87 7.19
C ARG A 825 -2.72 -22.42 7.65
N LEU A 826 -1.73 -21.94 8.37
CA LEU A 826 -1.61 -20.56 8.82
C LEU A 826 -0.70 -19.76 7.88
N THR A 827 -0.81 -18.44 7.95
CA THR A 827 0.12 -17.56 7.22
C THR A 827 1.48 -17.62 7.89
N ALA A 828 2.53 -17.87 7.11
CA ALA A 828 3.88 -17.96 7.62
C ALA A 828 4.36 -16.65 8.28
N THR A 829 4.99 -16.78 9.42
CA THR A 829 5.72 -15.70 10.10
C THR A 829 6.80 -15.14 9.17
N ARG A 830 7.06 -13.85 9.25
CA ARG A 830 8.06 -13.19 8.39
C ARG A 830 9.49 -13.64 8.73
N GLU A 831 10.30 -13.85 7.68
CA GLU A 831 11.71 -14.20 7.84
C GLU A 831 12.51 -13.08 8.51
N PRO A 832 13.31 -13.38 9.58
CA PRO A 832 14.22 -12.43 10.21
C PRO A 832 15.25 -11.86 9.24
N GLN A 833 15.46 -10.54 9.28
CA GLN A 833 16.36 -9.83 8.38
C GLN A 833 17.50 -9.14 9.11
N LEU A 834 18.74 -9.44 8.72
CA LEU A 834 19.95 -9.04 9.44
C LEU A 834 20.52 -7.67 9.01
N GLY A 835 19.91 -7.00 8.03
CA GLY A 835 20.48 -5.77 7.45
C GLY A 835 20.71 -4.62 8.44
N PHE A 836 20.01 -4.63 9.58
CA PHE A 836 20.14 -3.61 10.61
C PHE A 836 20.94 -4.07 11.85
N ALA A 837 21.19 -5.36 12.00
CA ALA A 837 21.77 -5.94 13.21
C ALA A 837 23.13 -5.32 13.59
N THR A 838 24.06 -5.23 12.65
CA THR A 838 25.37 -4.64 12.90
C THR A 838 25.28 -3.14 13.24
N ALA A 839 24.37 -2.42 12.58
CA ALA A 839 24.21 -0.98 12.81
C ALA A 839 23.66 -0.67 14.20
N VAL A 840 22.63 -1.38 14.66
CA VAL A 840 22.09 -1.17 16.00
C VAL A 840 23.02 -1.67 17.10
N HIS A 841 23.76 -2.76 16.86
CA HIS A 841 24.82 -3.20 17.76
C HIS A 841 25.83 -2.09 17.99
N GLN A 842 26.36 -1.51 16.91
CA GLN A 842 27.36 -0.41 16.99
C GLN A 842 26.77 0.82 17.67
N TRP A 843 25.47 1.13 17.44
CA TRP A 843 24.80 2.23 18.09
C TRP A 843 24.73 2.05 19.60
N VAL A 844 24.30 0.89 20.08
CA VAL A 844 24.22 0.55 21.51
C VAL A 844 25.64 0.53 22.13
N ALA A 845 26.65 0.09 21.39
CA ALA A 845 28.05 0.13 21.81
C ALA A 845 28.68 1.54 21.83
N GLY A 846 27.94 2.60 21.43
CA GLY A 846 28.41 3.99 21.53
C GLY A 846 29.00 4.57 20.26
N ALA A 847 28.94 3.88 19.11
CA ALA A 847 29.49 4.38 17.85
C ALA A 847 28.70 5.58 17.30
N PRO A 848 29.31 6.52 16.56
CA PRO A 848 28.62 7.65 15.96
C PRO A 848 27.69 7.22 14.84
N LEU A 849 26.65 8.04 14.57
CA LEU A 849 25.61 7.75 13.58
C LEU A 849 26.19 7.42 12.20
N GLU A 850 27.17 8.18 11.73
CA GLU A 850 27.81 7.95 10.43
C GLU A 850 28.36 6.53 10.28
N TYR A 851 29.06 6.06 11.32
CA TYR A 851 29.61 4.69 11.35
C TYR A 851 28.50 3.63 11.34
N CYS A 852 27.41 3.86 12.09
CA CYS A 852 26.27 2.95 12.11
C CYS A 852 25.56 2.87 10.75
N LEU A 853 25.39 3.98 10.06
CA LEU A 853 24.82 4.00 8.70
C LEU A 853 25.71 3.27 7.68
N GLN A 854 27.04 3.45 7.77
CA GLN A 854 28.00 2.71 6.94
C GLN A 854 27.96 1.20 7.24
N ALA A 855 27.80 0.81 8.51
CA ALA A 855 27.66 -0.59 8.91
C ALA A 855 26.38 -1.22 8.36
N ALA A 856 25.25 -0.47 8.34
CA ALA A 856 24.02 -0.91 7.70
C ALA A 856 24.20 -1.10 6.18
N GLU A 857 24.83 -0.15 5.50
CA GLU A 857 25.12 -0.24 4.06
C GLU A 857 26.01 -1.43 3.73
N ALA A 858 27.05 -1.67 4.52
CA ALA A 858 27.90 -2.86 4.38
C ALA A 858 27.13 -4.17 4.59
N SER A 859 26.06 -4.16 5.39
CA SER A 859 25.15 -5.27 5.62
C SER A 859 24.01 -5.36 4.59
N GLY A 860 24.06 -4.54 3.54
CA GLY A 860 23.08 -4.52 2.46
C GLY A 860 21.79 -3.71 2.74
N ALA A 861 21.77 -2.92 3.82
CA ALA A 861 20.66 -2.04 4.17
C ALA A 861 21.05 -0.56 4.01
N VAL A 862 20.63 0.06 2.93
CA VAL A 862 20.85 1.50 2.71
C VAL A 862 19.79 2.28 3.49
N LEU A 863 20.21 2.89 4.60
CA LEU A 863 19.35 3.63 5.51
C LEU A 863 19.60 5.15 5.44
N THR A 864 18.51 5.90 5.48
CA THR A 864 18.59 7.33 5.80
C THR A 864 18.64 7.53 7.32
N PRO A 865 19.09 8.68 7.83
CA PRO A 865 19.07 8.98 9.26
C PRO A 865 17.69 8.79 9.90
N GLY A 866 16.62 9.22 9.23
CA GLY A 866 15.25 9.00 9.71
C GLY A 866 14.80 7.53 9.65
N ASP A 867 15.33 6.71 8.73
CA ASP A 867 15.06 5.26 8.72
C ASP A 867 15.78 4.60 9.91
N PHE A 868 17.00 5.05 10.20
CA PHE A 868 17.78 4.57 11.34
C PHE A 868 17.06 4.84 12.67
N VAL A 869 16.65 6.08 12.91
CA VAL A 869 15.92 6.46 14.14
C VAL A 869 14.65 5.63 14.31
N ARG A 870 13.86 5.48 13.24
CA ARG A 870 12.64 4.64 13.30
C ARG A 870 12.94 3.15 13.54
N ALA A 871 14.00 2.62 12.96
CA ALA A 871 14.42 1.24 13.21
C ALA A 871 14.84 1.05 14.68
N CYS A 872 15.60 2.00 15.22
CA CYS A 872 15.94 2.03 16.65
C CYS A 872 14.67 2.09 17.53
N GLY A 873 13.70 2.96 17.19
CA GLY A 873 12.43 3.07 17.93
C GLY A 873 11.69 1.74 17.99
N ARG A 874 11.54 1.03 16.86
CA ARG A 874 10.87 -0.28 16.84
C ARG A 874 11.64 -1.35 17.65
N VAL A 875 12.97 -1.36 17.57
CA VAL A 875 13.79 -2.27 18.39
C VAL A 875 13.61 -1.96 19.87
N LYS A 876 13.61 -0.69 20.25
CA LYS A 876 13.34 -0.24 21.61
C LYS A 876 11.96 -0.68 22.09
N ASP A 877 10.91 -0.47 21.29
CA ASP A 877 9.54 -0.88 21.64
C ASP A 877 9.45 -2.37 21.93
N LEU A 878 10.09 -3.23 21.13
CA LEU A 878 10.11 -4.66 21.37
C LEU A 878 10.97 -5.04 22.59
N LEU A 879 12.13 -4.40 22.80
CA LEU A 879 12.94 -4.60 24.01
C LEU A 879 12.19 -4.20 25.27
N ASP A 880 11.39 -3.12 25.23
CA ASP A 880 10.54 -2.70 26.34
C ASP A 880 9.47 -3.74 26.68
N GLN A 881 8.88 -4.38 25.67
CA GLN A 881 7.96 -5.52 25.86
C GLN A 881 8.67 -6.76 26.43
N ILE A 882 9.83 -7.11 25.88
CA ILE A 882 10.64 -8.24 26.36
C ILE A 882 10.98 -8.11 27.85
N LYS A 883 11.28 -6.90 28.34
CA LYS A 883 11.51 -6.67 29.78
C LYS A 883 10.33 -7.09 30.65
N MET A 884 9.12 -7.03 30.12
CA MET A 884 7.88 -7.33 30.86
C MET A 884 7.47 -8.80 30.77
N THR A 885 8.09 -9.60 29.91
CA THR A 885 7.70 -11.01 29.70
C THR A 885 8.01 -11.92 30.89
N GLY A 886 9.12 -11.65 31.59
CA GLY A 886 9.53 -12.45 32.74
C GLY A 886 10.24 -13.76 32.40
N TYR A 887 10.66 -13.99 31.15
CA TYR A 887 11.35 -15.22 30.74
C TYR A 887 12.70 -15.37 31.45
N SER A 888 13.55 -14.34 31.41
CA SER A 888 14.90 -14.39 32.00
C SER A 888 15.26 -13.06 32.67
N ASN A 889 15.89 -13.13 33.83
CA ASN A 889 16.41 -11.94 34.52
C ASN A 889 17.61 -11.32 33.80
N ASP A 890 18.39 -12.12 33.08
CA ASP A 890 19.58 -11.63 32.39
C ASP A 890 19.16 -10.93 31.08
N VAL A 891 18.24 -11.51 30.30
CA VAL A 891 17.62 -10.82 29.16
C VAL A 891 16.94 -9.52 29.60
N ARG A 892 16.22 -9.53 30.72
CA ARG A 892 15.58 -8.32 31.26
C ARG A 892 16.58 -7.22 31.58
N LYS A 893 17.72 -7.57 32.16
CA LYS A 893 18.82 -6.62 32.48
C LYS A 893 19.48 -6.08 31.19
N SER A 894 19.80 -6.98 30.26
CA SER A 894 20.38 -6.61 28.97
C SER A 894 19.45 -5.75 28.14
N ALA A 895 18.16 -6.08 28.09
CA ALA A 895 17.15 -5.28 27.40
C ALA A 895 17.01 -3.87 28.00
N ARG A 896 16.99 -3.75 29.34
CA ARG A 896 16.98 -2.44 30.00
C ARG A 896 18.19 -1.59 29.63
N LYS A 897 19.39 -2.17 29.74
CA LYS A 897 20.62 -1.46 29.39
C LYS A 897 20.67 -1.10 27.90
N ALA A 898 20.16 -1.96 27.02
CA ALA A 898 20.09 -1.69 25.59
C ALA A 898 19.20 -0.48 25.31
N VAL A 899 18.00 -0.45 25.90
CA VAL A 899 17.06 0.68 25.79
C VAL A 899 17.71 1.97 26.27
N ASP A 900 18.34 1.95 27.45
CA ASP A 900 19.02 3.13 28.01
C ASP A 900 20.17 3.61 27.11
N ALA A 901 20.98 2.69 26.56
CA ALA A 901 22.10 3.01 25.67
C ALA A 901 21.65 3.48 24.29
N MET A 902 20.48 3.04 23.81
CA MET A 902 19.92 3.51 22.54
C MET A 902 19.45 4.95 22.60
N GLN A 903 19.01 5.43 23.78
CA GLN A 903 18.49 6.79 23.98
C GLN A 903 19.61 7.83 24.06
N ARG A 904 20.28 8.08 22.94
CA ARG A 904 21.32 9.11 22.82
C ARG A 904 21.28 9.77 21.44
N GLY A 905 21.92 10.93 21.33
CA GLY A 905 22.06 11.68 20.07
C GLY A 905 20.73 11.82 19.35
N VAL A 906 20.72 11.52 18.08
CA VAL A 906 19.53 11.66 17.20
C VAL A 906 18.34 10.76 17.58
N VAL A 907 18.55 9.71 18.35
CA VAL A 907 17.48 8.80 18.81
C VAL A 907 16.82 9.31 20.09
N ALA A 908 17.55 10.07 20.92
CA ALA A 908 17.01 10.66 22.15
C ALA A 908 16.10 11.87 21.88
N ILE A 909 16.27 12.51 20.73
CA ILE A 909 15.49 13.69 20.29
C ILE A 909 14.26 13.20 19.52
N ASP A 910 13.44 12.39 20.13
CA ASP A 910 12.09 12.13 19.65
C ASP A 910 11.16 13.15 20.29
N VAL A 911 10.76 14.13 19.49
CA VAL A 911 9.85 15.22 19.88
C VAL A 911 8.41 14.71 19.91
#